data_4ac6060d8ee392796d5ad5509bbbf6fe
#
_entry.id   4ac6060d8ee392796d5ad5509bbbf6fe
#
_cell.length_a   1.000
_cell.length_b   1.000
_cell.length_c   1.000
_cell.angle_alpha   90.00
_cell.angle_beta   90.00
_cell.angle_gamma   90.00
#
_symmetry.space_group_name_H-M   'P 1'
#
loop_
_entity.id
_entity.type
_entity.pdbx_description
1 polymer ?
#
loop_
_entity_poly.entity_id
_entity_poly.type
_entity_poly.pdbx_seq_one_letter_code
_entity_poly.pdbx_strand_id
1 'polypeptide(L)'
;MKSRQISIWLLVLPAMFYSCRNKTLPNQEMIDLLHLCYQNAYSHENPFCPEAVVPYEDSLLAVSPEGGDVMAIMTRKGNALLELGQEQKAVDVFEQLLKRTSSLDFDRRTLIMKDLAMAYLRLGERTNCFHNHTPESCIFPISLAGSHKDKTGSQKAIEIYTRLLKDDPNDFESKWLLNVAYMTVGGYPGMVPPSLLMPVLNEDTLGITKPFRDVAAGVGLNINNQAGGSIIDDFNNDGYLDVITSSWSLTEPMHYCRNNGNGTFTDISDSSWLGYLTGGLYITQTDYNNDGFKDIFVARGAWKGQYGKEPNSLLRNNGNGTFSDVTKASGLLSLQPTQSVTWADFNNDGWLDLFVGNESRPGEEIHASQLYTNNKNGTFTENAATAGCKVVDYVKGVTAGDYDNDGKADLFISTITGHKILLKNESIKGGQVKFRDVTKEAGLSTNDTRTFPCWFFDYNNDGWQDILVCGYEFTNSLAYYAGAEALNAKFGNFGKVILFRNKQDGTFEDVSAKVGLNHIAFAMGSNFGDIDNDGYLDFYLGTGNPTFKSLVPNKLFRNINGTHFMDVTTTARVGNLQKGHSISFADLDNDGDEDIYIEMGGAFVGDSYESSLYLNPGQNNNRWINLSLEGVISNKAAIGTRIKVNFLENGISRSVYRVVNSGGSFGSGPLRQHIGIGSATSIDSIEIIWPMTGKSQVFKNLQVNTNFKIKEGSQELTTYSLAVSDFTTTKSGLISCSPVH
;
A
#
# COMPACT_ATOMS: atom_id res chain seq x y z
N MET A 1 -31.53 -30.30 86.53
CA MET A 1 -30.98 -30.64 85.19
C MET A 1 -30.96 -29.35 84.39
N LYS A 2 -29.78 -28.76 84.19
CA LYS A 2 -29.59 -27.42 83.64
C LYS A 2 -29.31 -27.53 82.15
N SER A 3 -30.20 -26.99 81.30
CA SER A 3 -29.97 -26.79 79.82
C SER A 3 -29.11 -25.58 79.61
N ARG A 4 -28.00 -25.74 78.95
CA ARG A 4 -27.14 -24.64 78.44
C ARG A 4 -27.62 -24.23 77.04
N GLN A 5 -28.07 -22.99 76.93
CA GLN A 5 -28.28 -22.33 75.64
C GLN A 5 -26.91 -21.84 75.09
N ILE A 6 -26.58 -22.24 73.89
CA ILE A 6 -25.45 -21.72 73.14
C ILE A 6 -25.98 -20.63 72.22
N SER A 7 -25.60 -19.39 72.43
CA SER A 7 -25.88 -18.25 71.59
C SER A 7 -24.84 -18.22 70.46
N ILE A 8 -25.25 -18.43 69.22
CA ILE A 8 -24.42 -18.25 68.02
C ILE A 8 -24.53 -16.80 67.55
N TRP A 9 -23.44 -16.05 67.73
CA TRP A 9 -23.29 -14.72 67.10
C TRP A 9 -22.94 -14.89 65.62
N LEU A 10 -23.88 -14.56 64.70
CA LEU A 10 -23.59 -14.35 63.29
C LEU A 10 -22.88 -13.01 63.09
N LEU A 11 -21.58 -13.06 62.83
CA LEU A 11 -20.84 -11.92 62.30
C LEU A 11 -21.25 -11.71 60.85
N VAL A 12 -22.06 -10.67 60.57
CA VAL A 12 -22.33 -10.18 59.24
C VAL A 12 -21.15 -9.27 58.85
N LEU A 13 -20.23 -9.83 58.05
CA LEU A 13 -19.23 -9.03 57.33
C LEU A 13 -19.95 -8.31 56.18
N PRO A 14 -19.85 -6.98 56.06
CA PRO A 14 -20.32 -6.32 54.86
C PRO A 14 -19.36 -6.70 53.70
N ALA A 15 -19.85 -7.50 52.76
CA ALA A 15 -19.18 -7.70 51.50
C ALA A 15 -19.16 -6.35 50.74
N MET A 16 -18.05 -5.65 50.86
CA MET A 16 -17.75 -4.57 49.92
C MET A 16 -17.59 -5.21 48.53
N PHE A 17 -18.64 -5.18 47.75
CA PHE A 17 -18.56 -5.37 46.30
C PHE A 17 -17.75 -4.17 45.77
N TYR A 18 -16.44 -4.36 45.60
CA TYR A 18 -15.67 -3.55 44.71
C TYR A 18 -16.22 -3.86 43.29
N SER A 19 -17.12 -3.03 42.85
CA SER A 19 -17.48 -2.93 41.44
C SER A 19 -16.21 -2.47 40.74
N CYS A 20 -15.43 -3.41 40.18
CA CYS A 20 -14.54 -3.11 39.07
C CYS A 20 -15.44 -2.61 37.95
N ARG A 21 -15.64 -1.31 37.84
CA ARG A 21 -16.07 -0.71 36.58
C ARG A 21 -14.95 -1.06 35.61
N ASN A 22 -15.20 -2.04 34.73
CA ASN A 22 -14.41 -2.21 33.53
C ASN A 22 -14.41 -0.83 32.87
N LYS A 23 -13.25 -0.16 32.85
CA LYS A 23 -13.10 1.04 32.03
C LYS A 23 -13.35 0.59 30.59
N THR A 24 -14.43 1.05 29.99
CA THR A 24 -14.64 0.86 28.56
C THR A 24 -13.46 1.49 27.83
N LEU A 25 -12.84 0.74 26.95
CA LEU A 25 -11.76 1.25 26.11
C LEU A 25 -12.29 2.35 25.19
N PRO A 26 -11.47 3.32 24.82
CA PRO A 26 -11.80 4.19 23.70
C PRO A 26 -12.15 3.35 22.47
N ASN A 27 -13.14 3.78 21.67
CA ASN A 27 -13.60 3.10 20.45
C ASN A 27 -14.20 1.68 20.68
N GLN A 28 -14.67 1.36 21.88
CA GLN A 28 -15.09 0.01 22.28
C GLN A 28 -16.12 -0.61 21.34
N GLU A 29 -17.09 0.17 20.85
CA GLU A 29 -18.14 -0.35 19.95
C GLU A 29 -17.56 -0.90 18.63
N MET A 30 -16.57 -0.20 18.05
CA MET A 30 -15.89 -0.67 16.84
C MET A 30 -14.97 -1.86 17.13
N ILE A 31 -14.25 -1.85 18.26
CA ILE A 31 -13.41 -2.96 18.70
C ILE A 31 -14.23 -4.25 18.83
N ASP A 32 -15.38 -4.19 19.49
CA ASP A 32 -16.28 -5.32 19.69
C ASP A 32 -16.81 -5.84 18.32
N LEU A 33 -17.13 -4.93 17.41
CA LEU A 33 -17.62 -5.29 16.08
C LEU A 33 -16.53 -5.97 15.24
N LEU A 34 -15.29 -5.45 15.25
CA LEU A 34 -14.15 -6.06 14.55
C LEU A 34 -13.83 -7.46 15.10
N HIS A 35 -13.88 -7.61 16.44
CA HIS A 35 -13.71 -8.92 17.07
C HIS A 35 -14.81 -9.92 16.66
N LEU A 36 -16.06 -9.46 16.58
CA LEU A 36 -17.17 -10.29 16.08
C LEU A 36 -16.95 -10.69 14.62
N CYS A 37 -16.49 -9.78 13.75
CA CYS A 37 -16.17 -10.09 12.37
C CYS A 37 -15.06 -11.16 12.27
N TYR A 38 -13.99 -11.05 13.08
CA TYR A 38 -12.96 -12.07 13.15
C TYR A 38 -13.51 -13.45 13.56
N GLN A 39 -14.34 -13.49 14.62
CA GLN A 39 -14.96 -14.75 15.06
C GLN A 39 -15.84 -15.39 13.98
N ASN A 40 -16.62 -14.57 13.25
CA ASN A 40 -17.48 -15.05 12.16
C ASN A 40 -16.68 -15.54 10.94
N ALA A 41 -15.48 -14.99 10.71
CA ALA A 41 -14.60 -15.40 9.63
C ALA A 41 -13.74 -16.62 9.98
N TYR A 42 -13.71 -17.06 11.23
CA TYR A 42 -12.93 -18.22 11.68
C TYR A 42 -13.55 -19.53 11.18
N SER A 43 -13.03 -20.03 10.06
CA SER A 43 -13.52 -21.25 9.40
C SER A 43 -12.41 -21.88 8.57
N HIS A 44 -12.38 -23.22 8.51
CA HIS A 44 -11.50 -23.96 7.61
C HIS A 44 -11.88 -23.80 6.12
N GLU A 45 -13.07 -23.30 5.83
CA GLU A 45 -13.51 -22.93 4.48
C GLU A 45 -13.01 -21.53 4.05
N ASN A 46 -12.57 -20.72 5.01
CA ASN A 46 -11.98 -19.43 4.73
C ASN A 46 -10.51 -19.60 4.29
N PRO A 47 -10.16 -19.30 3.03
CA PRO A 47 -8.80 -19.48 2.53
C PRO A 47 -7.76 -18.60 3.23
N PHE A 48 -8.20 -17.59 3.99
CA PHE A 48 -7.35 -16.69 4.76
C PHE A 48 -7.35 -16.96 6.27
N CYS A 49 -7.73 -18.18 6.68
CA CYS A 49 -7.76 -18.61 8.08
C CYS A 49 -7.00 -19.93 8.28
N PRO A 50 -5.66 -19.94 8.04
CA PRO A 50 -4.86 -21.17 8.14
C PRO A 50 -4.86 -21.79 9.54
N GLU A 51 -5.11 -20.99 10.59
CA GLU A 51 -5.29 -21.44 11.97
C GLU A 51 -6.50 -22.35 12.17
N ALA A 52 -7.52 -22.25 11.33
CA ALA A 52 -8.65 -23.16 11.31
C ALA A 52 -8.42 -24.37 10.37
N VAL A 53 -7.61 -24.18 9.30
CA VAL A 53 -7.33 -25.22 8.31
C VAL A 53 -6.47 -26.35 8.90
N VAL A 54 -5.38 -26.05 9.61
CA VAL A 54 -4.47 -27.09 10.11
C VAL A 54 -5.16 -28.10 11.04
N PRO A 55 -5.92 -27.70 12.08
CA PRO A 55 -6.63 -28.65 12.94
C PRO A 55 -7.68 -29.47 12.19
N TYR A 56 -8.34 -28.87 11.19
CA TYR A 56 -9.32 -29.57 10.35
C TYR A 56 -8.66 -30.67 9.52
N GLU A 57 -7.55 -30.37 8.82
CA GLU A 57 -6.81 -31.36 8.03
C GLU A 57 -6.21 -32.46 8.91
N ASP A 58 -5.77 -32.14 10.14
CA ASP A 58 -5.33 -33.14 11.11
C ASP A 58 -6.45 -34.10 11.51
N SER A 59 -7.67 -33.59 11.67
CA SER A 59 -8.84 -34.42 11.98
C SER A 59 -9.18 -35.40 10.84
N LEU A 60 -9.05 -34.95 9.59
CA LEU A 60 -9.27 -35.80 8.40
C LEU A 60 -8.20 -36.91 8.29
N LEU A 61 -6.94 -36.56 8.53
CA LEU A 61 -5.82 -37.53 8.52
C LEU A 61 -5.95 -38.58 9.61
N ALA A 62 -6.51 -38.22 10.77
CA ALA A 62 -6.75 -39.16 11.88
C ALA A 62 -7.83 -40.20 11.56
N VAL A 63 -8.86 -39.82 10.77
CA VAL A 63 -9.98 -40.71 10.41
C VAL A 63 -9.62 -41.59 9.19
N SER A 64 -8.82 -41.08 8.24
CA SER A 64 -8.50 -41.81 7.00
C SER A 64 -7.04 -41.67 6.66
N PRO A 65 -6.12 -42.33 7.40
CA PRO A 65 -4.66 -42.14 7.22
C PRO A 65 -4.12 -42.70 5.90
N GLU A 66 -4.87 -43.53 5.17
CA GLU A 66 -4.46 -44.17 3.92
C GLU A 66 -5.45 -43.99 2.76
N GLY A 67 -6.47 -43.13 2.94
CA GLY A 67 -7.49 -42.86 1.92
C GLY A 67 -6.98 -42.11 0.68
N GLY A 68 -7.75 -42.15 -0.43
CA GLY A 68 -7.36 -41.54 -1.72
C GLY A 68 -7.09 -40.03 -1.68
N ASP A 69 -7.61 -39.32 -0.68
CA ASP A 69 -7.49 -37.89 -0.54
C ASP A 69 -6.30 -37.42 0.33
N VAL A 70 -5.56 -38.36 0.93
CA VAL A 70 -4.44 -38.04 1.86
C VAL A 70 -3.43 -37.09 1.25
N MET A 71 -3.15 -37.22 -0.05
CA MET A 71 -2.21 -36.35 -0.75
C MET A 71 -2.70 -34.90 -0.80
N ALA A 72 -3.98 -34.69 -1.12
CA ALA A 72 -4.58 -33.35 -1.15
C ALA A 72 -4.65 -32.74 0.26
N ILE A 73 -5.05 -33.50 1.25
CA ILE A 73 -5.10 -33.11 2.66
C ILE A 73 -3.71 -32.67 3.15
N MET A 74 -2.68 -33.47 2.92
CA MET A 74 -1.31 -33.14 3.31
C MET A 74 -0.78 -31.90 2.58
N THR A 75 -1.13 -31.73 1.28
CA THR A 75 -0.72 -30.54 0.54
C THR A 75 -1.35 -29.28 1.14
N ARG A 76 -2.67 -29.28 1.42
CA ARG A 76 -3.36 -28.16 2.07
C ARG A 76 -2.76 -27.88 3.45
N LYS A 77 -2.52 -28.90 4.25
CA LYS A 77 -1.87 -28.77 5.57
C LYS A 77 -0.48 -28.15 5.44
N GLY A 78 0.36 -28.62 4.50
CA GLY A 78 1.70 -28.08 4.27
C GLY A 78 1.69 -26.61 3.92
N ASN A 79 0.78 -26.17 3.04
CA ASN A 79 0.58 -24.77 2.69
C ASN A 79 0.08 -23.95 3.88
N ALA A 80 -0.93 -24.41 4.60
CA ALA A 80 -1.44 -23.71 5.78
C ALA A 80 -0.37 -23.58 6.90
N LEU A 81 0.53 -24.54 7.03
CA LEU A 81 1.67 -24.43 7.94
C LEU A 81 2.67 -23.35 7.51
N LEU A 82 2.92 -23.17 6.20
CA LEU A 82 3.71 -22.03 5.69
C LEU A 82 3.01 -20.70 5.98
N GLU A 83 1.71 -20.64 5.74
CA GLU A 83 0.88 -19.46 6.00
C GLU A 83 0.87 -19.06 7.49
N LEU A 84 1.03 -20.04 8.39
CA LEU A 84 1.21 -19.82 9.84
C LEU A 84 2.64 -19.51 10.27
N GLY A 85 3.63 -19.46 9.35
CA GLY A 85 5.04 -19.28 9.69
C GLY A 85 5.65 -20.47 10.43
N GLN A 86 5.15 -21.69 10.17
CA GLN A 86 5.65 -22.94 10.74
C GLN A 86 6.42 -23.73 9.68
N GLU A 87 7.43 -23.09 9.08
CA GLU A 87 8.14 -23.53 7.88
C GLU A 87 8.78 -24.90 8.05
N GLN A 88 9.39 -25.21 9.22
CA GLN A 88 9.98 -26.53 9.47
C GLN A 88 8.91 -27.64 9.44
N LYS A 89 7.74 -27.38 10.03
CA LYS A 89 6.64 -28.38 9.99
C LYS A 89 6.10 -28.57 8.56
N ALA A 90 6.05 -27.50 7.79
CA ALA A 90 5.66 -27.59 6.38
C ALA A 90 6.67 -28.41 5.57
N VAL A 91 7.97 -28.19 5.76
CA VAL A 91 9.04 -29.01 5.17
C VAL A 91 8.84 -30.49 5.51
N ASP A 92 8.62 -30.81 6.81
CA ASP A 92 8.42 -32.21 7.26
C ASP A 92 7.20 -32.86 6.57
N VAL A 93 6.11 -32.11 6.39
CA VAL A 93 4.91 -32.57 5.69
C VAL A 93 5.18 -32.81 4.21
N PHE A 94 5.83 -31.87 3.51
CA PHE A 94 6.13 -32.02 2.09
C PHE A 94 7.18 -33.12 1.82
N GLU A 95 8.15 -33.31 2.69
CA GLU A 95 9.08 -34.46 2.59
C GLU A 95 8.36 -35.81 2.75
N GLN A 96 7.43 -35.92 3.71
CA GLN A 96 6.61 -37.12 3.87
C GLN A 96 5.74 -37.35 2.63
N LEU A 97 5.14 -36.30 2.10
CA LEU A 97 4.32 -36.34 0.91
C LEU A 97 5.12 -36.81 -0.31
N LEU A 98 6.35 -36.30 -0.48
CA LEU A 98 7.23 -36.71 -1.56
C LEU A 98 7.64 -38.18 -1.47
N LYS A 99 7.83 -38.75 -0.26
CA LYS A 99 8.11 -40.17 -0.02
C LYS A 99 6.92 -41.07 -0.38
N ARG A 100 5.69 -40.57 -0.20
CA ARG A 100 4.46 -41.33 -0.53
C ARG A 100 4.13 -41.27 -2.03
N THR A 101 4.65 -40.29 -2.76
CA THR A 101 4.33 -40.10 -4.19
C THR A 101 5.12 -41.06 -5.04
N SER A 102 4.44 -41.83 -5.91
CA SER A 102 5.08 -42.73 -6.86
C SER A 102 6.04 -42.00 -7.79
N SER A 103 7.14 -42.60 -8.13
CA SER A 103 8.09 -42.07 -9.13
C SER A 103 7.46 -42.01 -10.55
N LEU A 104 6.37 -42.74 -10.78
CA LEU A 104 5.62 -42.74 -12.05
C LEU A 104 4.62 -41.59 -12.17
N ASP A 105 4.25 -40.91 -11.07
CA ASP A 105 3.39 -39.72 -11.07
C ASP A 105 4.27 -38.46 -11.16
N PHE A 106 4.81 -38.20 -12.36
CA PHE A 106 5.79 -37.17 -12.59
C PHE A 106 5.22 -35.76 -12.32
N ASP A 107 4.02 -35.44 -12.80
CA ASP A 107 3.43 -34.11 -12.67
C ASP A 107 3.16 -33.75 -11.20
N ARG A 108 2.53 -34.65 -10.47
CA ARG A 108 2.26 -34.44 -9.03
C ARG A 108 3.55 -34.33 -8.23
N ARG A 109 4.54 -35.17 -8.54
CA ARG A 109 5.83 -35.12 -7.89
C ARG A 109 6.56 -33.79 -8.12
N THR A 110 6.47 -33.24 -9.35
CA THR A 110 7.01 -31.93 -9.71
C THR A 110 6.35 -30.82 -8.86
N LEU A 111 5.04 -30.80 -8.72
CA LEU A 111 4.33 -29.83 -7.89
C LEU A 111 4.79 -29.89 -6.43
N ILE A 112 4.84 -31.10 -5.84
CA ILE A 112 5.29 -31.27 -4.45
C ILE A 112 6.75 -30.81 -4.28
N MET A 113 7.61 -31.11 -5.24
CA MET A 113 9.01 -30.64 -5.20
C MET A 113 9.10 -29.11 -5.26
N LYS A 114 8.27 -28.43 -6.06
CA LYS A 114 8.21 -26.97 -6.08
C LYS A 114 7.75 -26.40 -4.74
N ASP A 115 6.74 -26.98 -4.12
CA ASP A 115 6.23 -26.54 -2.81
C ASP A 115 7.27 -26.82 -1.70
N LEU A 116 7.97 -27.96 -1.74
CA LEU A 116 9.05 -28.27 -0.81
C LEU A 116 10.25 -27.31 -0.98
N ALA A 117 10.62 -26.98 -2.22
CA ALA A 117 11.69 -26.01 -2.48
C ALA A 117 11.35 -24.63 -1.93
N MET A 118 10.09 -24.21 -2.11
CA MET A 118 9.59 -22.96 -1.54
C MET A 118 9.59 -23.00 -0.02
N ALA A 119 9.13 -24.08 0.60
CA ALA A 119 9.18 -24.25 2.06
C ALA A 119 10.61 -24.13 2.62
N TYR A 120 11.60 -24.68 1.93
CA TYR A 120 13.01 -24.52 2.30
C TYR A 120 13.52 -23.09 2.11
N LEU A 121 13.12 -22.37 1.04
CA LEU A 121 13.45 -20.94 0.87
C LEU A 121 12.89 -20.11 2.01
N ARG A 122 11.61 -20.31 2.35
CA ARG A 122 10.96 -19.59 3.46
C ARG A 122 11.60 -19.92 4.80
N LEU A 123 11.97 -21.18 5.05
CA LEU A 123 12.72 -21.57 6.25
C LEU A 123 14.05 -20.82 6.35
N GLY A 124 14.79 -20.73 5.22
CA GLY A 124 16.03 -19.98 5.16
C GLY A 124 15.83 -18.49 5.42
N GLU A 125 14.82 -17.91 4.84
CA GLU A 125 14.48 -16.50 5.02
C GLU A 125 14.08 -16.20 6.48
N ARG A 126 13.16 -16.97 7.07
CA ARG A 126 12.74 -16.81 8.46
C ARG A 126 13.92 -16.87 9.43
N THR A 127 14.82 -17.85 9.24
CA THR A 127 15.99 -18.03 10.09
C THR A 127 16.97 -16.85 10.01
N ASN A 128 17.06 -16.19 8.85
CA ASN A 128 18.04 -15.14 8.59
C ASN A 128 17.45 -13.72 8.66
N CYS A 129 16.34 -13.46 7.95
CA CYS A 129 15.82 -12.11 7.82
C CYS A 129 15.06 -11.67 9.07
N PHE A 130 14.37 -12.57 9.74
CA PHE A 130 13.61 -12.25 10.96
C PHE A 130 14.51 -11.98 12.19
N HIS A 131 15.64 -12.68 12.29
CA HIS A 131 16.55 -12.55 13.44
C HIS A 131 17.81 -11.73 13.15
N ASN A 132 18.06 -11.37 11.89
CA ASN A 132 19.27 -10.69 11.46
C ASN A 132 18.99 -9.70 10.32
N HIS A 133 17.85 -9.02 10.38
CA HIS A 133 17.48 -8.02 9.37
C HIS A 133 18.59 -6.97 9.21
N THR A 134 18.88 -6.61 7.98
CA THR A 134 19.82 -5.54 7.61
C THR A 134 19.21 -4.69 6.49
N PRO A 135 19.65 -3.44 6.31
CA PRO A 135 19.20 -2.60 5.19
C PRO A 135 19.37 -3.22 3.79
N GLU A 136 20.22 -4.26 3.68
CA GLU A 136 20.50 -5.00 2.45
C GLU A 136 19.67 -6.29 2.31
N SER A 137 18.90 -6.66 3.35
CA SER A 137 18.12 -7.89 3.33
C SER A 137 17.03 -7.81 2.26
N CYS A 138 16.92 -8.88 1.45
CA CYS A 138 15.92 -9.02 0.37
C CYS A 138 15.98 -7.97 -0.75
N ILE A 139 16.97 -7.08 -0.79
CA ILE A 139 17.13 -6.09 -1.88
C ILE A 139 17.73 -6.77 -3.12
N PHE A 140 16.96 -6.82 -4.18
CA PHE A 140 17.35 -7.44 -5.45
C PHE A 140 18.30 -6.55 -6.30
N PRO A 141 19.38 -7.10 -6.85
CA PRO A 141 19.98 -8.40 -6.52
C PRO A 141 20.58 -8.39 -5.12
N ILE A 142 20.37 -9.50 -4.36
CA ILE A 142 20.84 -9.59 -2.99
C ILE A 142 22.37 -9.51 -2.95
N SER A 143 22.88 -8.50 -2.26
CA SER A 143 24.33 -8.30 -2.07
C SER A 143 24.89 -9.30 -1.04
N LEU A 144 26.23 -9.35 -0.93
CA LEU A 144 26.87 -10.19 0.10
C LEU A 144 26.46 -9.80 1.52
N ALA A 145 26.17 -8.50 1.76
CA ALA A 145 25.72 -8.01 3.06
C ALA A 145 24.30 -8.48 3.40
N GLY A 146 23.43 -8.68 2.39
CA GLY A 146 22.09 -9.24 2.54
C GLY A 146 22.03 -10.77 2.46
N SER A 147 23.17 -11.48 2.30
CA SER A 147 23.18 -12.94 2.18
C SER A 147 22.91 -13.63 3.53
N HIS A 148 22.26 -14.78 3.46
CA HIS A 148 21.92 -15.59 4.62
C HIS A 148 23.17 -16.08 5.37
N LYS A 149 23.16 -16.01 6.70
CA LYS A 149 24.19 -16.60 7.58
C LYS A 149 24.01 -18.12 7.67
N ASP A 150 22.77 -18.56 7.95
CA ASP A 150 22.39 -19.97 7.82
C ASP A 150 21.89 -20.23 6.40
N LYS A 151 22.71 -20.93 5.64
CA LYS A 151 22.45 -21.22 4.22
C LYS A 151 21.71 -22.53 3.97
N THR A 152 21.39 -23.28 5.03
CA THR A 152 20.84 -24.65 4.94
C THR A 152 19.57 -24.72 4.10
N GLY A 153 18.58 -23.87 4.39
CA GLY A 153 17.33 -23.83 3.65
C GLY A 153 17.54 -23.49 2.17
N SER A 154 18.31 -22.42 1.90
CA SER A 154 18.59 -22.00 0.52
C SER A 154 19.38 -23.05 -0.27
N GLN A 155 20.32 -23.76 0.34
CA GLN A 155 21.06 -24.84 -0.30
C GLN A 155 20.15 -26.01 -0.67
N LYS A 156 19.21 -26.37 0.20
CA LYS A 156 18.20 -27.39 -0.10
C LYS A 156 17.28 -26.99 -1.25
N ALA A 157 16.86 -25.74 -1.27
CA ALA A 157 16.08 -25.22 -2.39
C ALA A 157 16.87 -25.28 -3.71
N ILE A 158 18.16 -24.91 -3.71
CA ILE A 158 19.05 -25.01 -4.88
C ILE A 158 19.13 -26.45 -5.40
N GLU A 159 19.31 -27.46 -4.50
CA GLU A 159 19.35 -28.88 -4.87
C GLU A 159 18.05 -29.28 -5.62
N ILE A 160 16.89 -28.88 -5.08
CA ILE A 160 15.58 -29.26 -5.65
C ILE A 160 15.33 -28.54 -6.97
N TYR A 161 15.50 -27.21 -7.03
CA TYR A 161 15.29 -26.45 -8.28
C TYR A 161 16.25 -26.90 -9.38
N THR A 162 17.52 -27.21 -9.04
CA THR A 162 18.48 -27.75 -10.02
C THR A 162 18.00 -29.09 -10.59
N ARG A 163 17.36 -29.94 -9.78
CA ARG A 163 16.78 -31.19 -10.24
C ARG A 163 15.56 -30.95 -11.15
N LEU A 164 14.64 -30.08 -10.77
CA LEU A 164 13.48 -29.73 -11.58
C LEU A 164 13.90 -29.20 -12.97
N LEU A 165 14.92 -28.35 -13.01
CA LEU A 165 15.45 -27.77 -14.24
C LEU A 165 16.28 -28.71 -15.13
N LYS A 166 16.67 -29.89 -14.61
CA LYS A 166 17.19 -30.97 -15.46
C LYS A 166 16.08 -31.66 -16.25
N ASP A 167 14.88 -31.75 -15.64
CA ASP A 167 13.71 -32.37 -16.27
C ASP A 167 13.01 -31.39 -17.20
N ASP A 168 12.86 -30.11 -16.82
CA ASP A 168 12.35 -29.02 -17.65
C ASP A 168 13.23 -27.75 -17.58
N PRO A 169 14.17 -27.56 -18.52
CA PRO A 169 15.03 -26.37 -18.56
C PRO A 169 14.29 -25.06 -18.87
N ASN A 170 13.04 -25.12 -19.30
CA ASN A 170 12.22 -23.95 -19.66
C ASN A 170 11.23 -23.53 -18.56
N ASP A 171 11.28 -24.17 -17.38
CA ASP A 171 10.50 -23.75 -16.22
C ASP A 171 11.05 -22.41 -15.67
N PHE A 172 10.48 -21.31 -16.15
CA PHE A 172 10.88 -19.95 -15.77
C PHE A 172 10.71 -19.69 -14.27
N GLU A 173 9.67 -20.26 -13.62
CA GLU A 173 9.45 -20.15 -12.18
C GLU A 173 10.62 -20.74 -11.40
N SER A 174 10.92 -22.01 -11.66
CA SER A 174 12.02 -22.70 -10.97
C SER A 174 13.39 -22.04 -11.28
N LYS A 175 13.58 -21.54 -12.51
CA LYS A 175 14.81 -20.85 -12.88
C LYS A 175 14.98 -19.52 -12.14
N TRP A 176 13.92 -18.71 -12.04
CA TRP A 176 13.93 -17.47 -11.27
C TRP A 176 14.25 -17.73 -9.79
N LEU A 177 13.50 -18.63 -9.17
CA LEU A 177 13.65 -18.96 -7.75
C LEU A 177 15.00 -19.62 -7.43
N LEU A 178 15.60 -20.37 -8.39
CA LEU A 178 16.97 -20.87 -8.28
C LEU A 178 17.97 -19.72 -8.18
N ASN A 179 17.83 -18.67 -9.02
CA ASN A 179 18.75 -17.54 -9.01
C ASN A 179 18.61 -16.74 -7.70
N VAL A 180 17.37 -16.54 -7.21
CA VAL A 180 17.13 -15.94 -5.89
C VAL A 180 17.81 -16.77 -4.79
N ALA A 181 17.67 -18.10 -4.81
CA ALA A 181 18.33 -18.97 -3.85
C ALA A 181 19.87 -18.89 -3.91
N TYR A 182 20.45 -18.74 -5.10
CA TYR A 182 21.89 -18.48 -5.22
C TYR A 182 22.31 -17.10 -4.69
N MET A 183 21.47 -16.09 -4.84
CA MET A 183 21.71 -14.76 -4.25
C MET A 183 21.76 -14.87 -2.72
N THR A 184 20.79 -15.56 -2.11
CA THR A 184 20.75 -15.71 -0.64
C THR A 184 21.95 -16.45 -0.05
N VAL A 185 22.61 -17.35 -0.80
CA VAL A 185 23.85 -18.00 -0.34
C VAL A 185 25.11 -17.21 -0.72
N GLY A 186 24.98 -16.05 -1.39
CA GLY A 186 26.11 -15.25 -1.89
C GLY A 186 26.83 -15.90 -3.08
N GLY A 187 26.15 -16.78 -3.83
CA GLY A 187 26.69 -17.50 -4.97
C GLY A 187 26.34 -16.90 -6.34
N TYR A 188 25.47 -15.93 -6.39
CA TYR A 188 25.08 -15.26 -7.65
C TYR A 188 26.10 -14.17 -8.01
N PRO A 189 26.47 -14.00 -9.29
CA PRO A 189 26.14 -14.89 -10.43
C PRO A 189 27.11 -16.06 -10.59
N GLY A 190 28.26 -16.05 -9.92
CA GLY A 190 29.43 -16.88 -10.21
C GLY A 190 29.25 -18.39 -10.00
N MET A 191 28.35 -18.80 -9.11
CA MET A 191 28.09 -20.23 -8.82
C MET A 191 26.84 -20.75 -9.57
N VAL A 192 26.08 -19.89 -10.22
CA VAL A 192 24.91 -20.32 -11.02
C VAL A 192 25.42 -21.01 -12.29
N PRO A 193 24.93 -22.22 -12.64
CA PRO A 193 25.30 -22.83 -13.93
C PRO A 193 24.96 -21.89 -15.10
N PRO A 194 25.85 -21.67 -16.07
CA PRO A 194 25.63 -20.66 -17.14
C PRO A 194 24.31 -20.81 -17.92
N SER A 195 23.85 -22.05 -18.12
CA SER A 195 22.56 -22.33 -18.80
C SER A 195 21.33 -21.98 -17.95
N LEU A 196 21.49 -21.79 -16.66
CA LEU A 196 20.43 -21.47 -15.70
C LEU A 196 20.53 -20.04 -15.14
N LEU A 197 21.59 -19.32 -15.50
CA LEU A 197 21.79 -17.94 -15.07
C LEU A 197 20.75 -17.03 -15.69
N MET A 198 20.12 -16.20 -14.84
CA MET A 198 19.23 -15.12 -15.25
C MET A 198 19.93 -13.79 -15.10
N PRO A 199 19.86 -12.89 -16.11
CA PRO A 199 20.41 -11.55 -15.98
C PRO A 199 19.56 -10.72 -15.02
N VAL A 200 20.21 -9.77 -14.35
CA VAL A 200 19.54 -8.69 -13.65
C VAL A 200 19.20 -7.60 -14.67
N LEU A 201 17.93 -7.24 -14.76
CA LEU A 201 17.50 -6.13 -15.61
C LEU A 201 17.96 -4.82 -14.95
N ASN A 202 18.59 -3.97 -15.74
CA ASN A 202 19.01 -2.63 -15.35
C ASN A 202 18.99 -1.71 -16.56
N GLU A 203 18.06 -0.77 -16.60
CA GLU A 203 17.95 0.22 -17.65
C GLU A 203 18.85 1.43 -17.41
N ASP A 204 19.09 1.78 -16.14
CA ASP A 204 20.04 2.84 -15.76
C ASP A 204 21.49 2.38 -15.88
N THR A 205 21.91 2.10 -17.11
CA THR A 205 23.26 1.61 -17.42
C THR A 205 24.35 2.66 -17.16
N LEU A 206 24.00 3.93 -17.04
CA LEU A 206 24.91 5.03 -16.75
C LEU A 206 25.02 5.31 -15.25
N GLY A 207 24.16 4.70 -14.43
CA GLY A 207 24.13 4.90 -12.98
C GLY A 207 23.82 6.35 -12.60
N ILE A 208 22.85 6.95 -13.29
CA ILE A 208 22.44 8.35 -13.01
C ILE A 208 21.60 8.47 -11.75
N THR A 209 21.04 7.35 -11.27
CA THR A 209 20.27 7.27 -10.02
C THR A 209 21.17 6.78 -8.91
N LYS A 210 21.32 7.54 -7.84
CA LYS A 210 22.08 7.13 -6.66
C LYS A 210 21.27 6.13 -5.81
N PRO A 211 21.95 5.20 -5.13
CA PRO A 211 21.27 4.21 -4.30
C PRO A 211 20.68 4.84 -3.04
N PHE A 212 19.41 4.53 -2.79
CA PHE A 212 18.75 4.79 -1.52
C PHE A 212 19.25 3.82 -0.44
N ARG A 213 19.01 4.16 0.81
CA ARG A 213 19.33 3.31 1.95
C ARG A 213 18.12 3.10 2.83
N ASP A 214 17.82 1.86 3.20
CA ASP A 214 16.80 1.58 4.20
C ASP A 214 17.30 2.00 5.60
N VAL A 215 16.56 2.90 6.23
CA VAL A 215 16.86 3.46 7.56
C VAL A 215 15.74 3.18 8.57
N ALA A 216 14.66 2.49 8.18
CA ALA A 216 13.47 2.30 9.00
C ALA A 216 13.79 1.82 10.42
N ALA A 217 14.61 0.78 10.57
CA ALA A 217 15.00 0.24 11.89
C ALA A 217 15.81 1.25 12.73
N GLY A 218 16.61 2.10 12.08
CA GLY A 218 17.42 3.10 12.77
C GLY A 218 16.62 4.25 13.36
N VAL A 219 15.46 4.56 12.79
CA VAL A 219 14.60 5.68 13.18
C VAL A 219 13.34 5.26 13.93
N GLY A 220 13.04 3.94 14.02
CA GLY A 220 11.86 3.40 14.72
C GLY A 220 10.62 3.28 13.84
N LEU A 221 10.79 3.02 12.53
CA LEU A 221 9.71 2.84 11.55
C LEU A 221 9.65 1.43 10.95
N ASN A 222 10.44 0.48 11.46
CA ASN A 222 10.44 -0.91 11.00
C ASN A 222 9.28 -1.72 11.63
N ILE A 223 8.06 -1.35 11.29
CA ILE A 223 6.85 -2.02 11.78
C ILE A 223 6.73 -3.37 11.07
N ASN A 224 6.56 -4.46 11.82
CA ASN A 224 6.32 -5.78 11.25
C ASN A 224 4.83 -6.02 11.15
N ASN A 225 4.32 -6.09 9.92
CA ASN A 225 2.91 -6.25 9.61
C ASN A 225 2.68 -7.31 8.53
N GLN A 226 1.43 -7.75 8.44
CA GLN A 226 0.89 -8.30 7.19
C GLN A 226 0.62 -7.14 6.22
N ALA A 227 0.10 -7.44 5.02
CA ALA A 227 -0.33 -6.42 4.06
C ALA A 227 -1.12 -5.30 4.74
N GLY A 228 -0.82 -4.05 4.42
CA GLY A 228 -1.48 -2.92 5.08
C GLY A 228 -1.42 -1.62 4.30
N GLY A 229 -2.10 -0.63 4.84
CA GLY A 229 -2.07 0.75 4.38
C GLY A 229 -1.08 1.61 5.18
N SER A 230 -0.53 2.66 4.58
CA SER A 230 0.21 3.71 5.27
C SER A 230 -0.21 5.10 4.80
N ILE A 231 -0.20 6.05 5.72
CA ILE A 231 -0.37 7.48 5.42
C ILE A 231 0.69 8.29 6.12
N ILE A 232 1.17 9.29 5.43
CA ILE A 232 2.13 10.25 5.96
C ILE A 232 1.52 11.64 5.90
N ASP A 233 1.40 12.30 7.03
CA ASP A 233 0.99 13.71 7.13
C ASP A 233 1.35 14.27 8.51
N ASP A 234 1.17 15.57 8.68
CA ASP A 234 1.29 16.25 9.99
C ASP A 234 -0.05 16.11 10.74
N PHE A 235 -0.18 15.05 11.56
CA PHE A 235 -1.42 14.74 12.28
C PHE A 235 -1.59 15.52 13.60
N ASN A 236 -0.53 16.12 14.10
CA ASN A 236 -0.53 16.89 15.34
C ASN A 236 -0.37 18.40 15.11
N ASN A 237 -0.23 18.83 13.84
CA ASN A 237 -0.01 20.20 13.42
C ASN A 237 1.27 20.85 14.00
N ASP A 238 2.36 20.07 14.20
CA ASP A 238 3.65 20.57 14.66
C ASP A 238 4.64 20.88 13.49
N GLY A 239 4.24 20.54 12.25
CA GLY A 239 4.99 20.77 11.03
C GLY A 239 5.82 19.58 10.57
N TYR A 240 6.11 18.60 11.44
CA TYR A 240 6.80 17.39 11.08
C TYR A 240 5.81 16.33 10.58
N LEU A 241 6.25 15.53 9.62
CA LEU A 241 5.41 14.47 9.05
C LEU A 241 5.49 13.22 9.90
N ASP A 242 4.33 12.73 10.33
CA ASP A 242 4.13 11.49 11.09
C ASP A 242 3.78 10.34 10.15
N VAL A 243 3.91 9.09 10.62
CA VAL A 243 3.56 7.88 9.87
C VAL A 243 2.48 7.11 10.62
N ILE A 244 1.38 6.79 9.95
CA ILE A 244 0.33 5.90 10.48
C ILE A 244 0.19 4.72 9.53
N THR A 245 0.16 3.50 10.09
CA THR A 245 -0.01 2.26 9.34
C THR A 245 -1.18 1.43 9.85
N SER A 246 -1.68 0.55 9.01
CA SER A 246 -2.70 -0.45 9.35
C SER A 246 -2.27 -1.82 8.87
N SER A 247 -2.98 -2.87 9.26
CA SER A 247 -2.79 -4.22 8.76
C SER A 247 -4.09 -4.78 8.18
N TRP A 248 -3.99 -5.66 7.19
CA TRP A 248 -5.14 -6.38 6.62
C TRP A 248 -5.79 -7.36 7.62
N SER A 249 -4.99 -7.84 8.56
CA SER A 249 -5.43 -8.77 9.58
C SER A 249 -6.31 -8.10 10.64
N LEU A 250 -7.44 -8.73 10.98
CA LEU A 250 -8.26 -8.30 12.12
C LEU A 250 -7.63 -8.62 13.50
N THR A 251 -6.43 -9.22 13.52
CA THR A 251 -5.68 -9.51 14.75
C THR A 251 -4.49 -8.58 14.96
N GLU A 252 -4.16 -7.76 13.99
CA GLU A 252 -3.03 -6.81 14.08
C GLU A 252 -3.53 -5.37 14.21
N PRO A 253 -2.94 -4.58 15.13
CA PRO A 253 -3.36 -3.21 15.40
C PRO A 253 -2.89 -2.23 14.33
N MET A 254 -3.47 -1.03 14.34
CA MET A 254 -2.91 0.13 13.66
C MET A 254 -1.73 0.69 14.48
N HIS A 255 -0.77 1.30 13.78
CA HIS A 255 0.36 1.99 14.41
C HIS A 255 0.35 3.47 14.08
N TYR A 256 0.71 4.29 15.07
CA TYR A 256 0.97 5.72 14.92
C TYR A 256 2.36 6.05 15.41
N CYS A 257 3.28 6.28 14.48
CA CYS A 257 4.64 6.69 14.73
C CYS A 257 4.76 8.20 14.56
N ARG A 258 4.84 8.91 15.69
CA ARG A 258 5.00 10.37 15.72
C ARG A 258 6.46 10.75 15.47
N ASN A 259 6.70 11.68 14.56
CA ASN A 259 8.01 12.26 14.33
C ASN A 259 8.41 13.17 15.50
N ASN A 260 9.61 12.98 16.05
CA ASN A 260 10.12 13.76 17.19
C ASN A 260 10.90 15.00 16.74
N GLY A 261 11.05 15.26 15.43
CA GLY A 261 11.85 16.35 14.87
C GLY A 261 13.35 16.27 15.18
N ASN A 262 13.86 15.09 15.55
CA ASN A 262 15.24 14.87 15.96
C ASN A 262 15.89 13.63 15.33
N GLY A 263 15.33 13.14 14.23
CA GLY A 263 15.80 11.96 13.52
C GLY A 263 15.27 10.63 14.10
N THR A 264 14.21 10.66 14.93
CA THR A 264 13.58 9.45 15.47
C THR A 264 12.07 9.59 15.49
N PHE A 265 11.37 8.43 15.49
CA PHE A 265 9.93 8.34 15.67
C PHE A 265 9.60 7.66 17.01
N THR A 266 8.46 7.99 17.57
CA THR A 266 7.92 7.35 18.77
C THR A 266 6.58 6.72 18.43
N ASP A 267 6.45 5.41 18.65
CA ASP A 267 5.15 4.73 18.55
C ASP A 267 4.25 5.19 19.71
N ILE A 268 3.15 5.85 19.37
CA ILE A 268 2.13 6.36 20.27
C ILE A 268 0.77 5.72 20.03
N SER A 269 0.72 4.56 19.40
CA SER A 269 -0.49 3.85 18.98
C SER A 269 -1.51 3.69 20.11
N ASP A 270 -1.08 3.23 21.27
CA ASP A 270 -1.98 3.02 22.42
C ASP A 270 -2.50 4.35 22.99
N SER A 271 -1.63 5.34 23.13
CA SER A 271 -2.01 6.65 23.69
C SER A 271 -2.87 7.47 22.73
N SER A 272 -2.77 7.21 21.42
CA SER A 272 -3.62 7.81 20.38
C SER A 272 -4.96 7.08 20.19
N TRP A 273 -5.15 5.94 20.83
CA TRP A 273 -6.29 5.02 20.72
C TRP A 273 -6.37 4.25 19.39
N LEU A 274 -5.42 4.42 18.48
CA LEU A 274 -5.35 3.68 17.23
C LEU A 274 -4.90 2.23 17.45
N GLY A 275 -4.01 1.96 18.42
CA GLY A 275 -3.51 0.64 18.75
C GLY A 275 -4.58 -0.36 19.21
N TYR A 276 -5.80 0.08 19.50
CA TYR A 276 -6.93 -0.80 19.82
C TYR A 276 -7.78 -1.17 18.60
N LEU A 277 -7.55 -0.54 17.46
CA LEU A 277 -8.27 -0.80 16.22
C LEU A 277 -7.44 -1.70 15.30
N THR A 278 -8.08 -2.70 14.74
CA THR A 278 -7.43 -3.72 13.92
C THR A 278 -7.97 -3.73 12.49
N GLY A 279 -7.22 -4.33 11.59
CA GLY A 279 -7.61 -4.45 10.19
C GLY A 279 -7.47 -3.15 9.41
N GLY A 280 -7.55 -3.25 8.10
CA GLY A 280 -7.50 -2.11 7.17
C GLY A 280 -6.42 -2.30 6.12
N LEU A 281 -6.82 -2.74 4.93
CA LEU A 281 -5.88 -2.90 3.81
C LEU A 281 -5.54 -1.54 3.16
N TYR A 282 -6.45 -0.59 3.25
CA TYR A 282 -6.31 0.74 2.67
C TYR A 282 -6.67 1.79 3.71
N ILE A 283 -5.81 2.79 3.89
CA ILE A 283 -6.09 3.96 4.72
C ILE A 283 -5.81 5.24 3.95
N THR A 284 -6.55 6.31 4.27
CA THR A 284 -6.35 7.63 3.66
C THR A 284 -6.68 8.72 4.67
N GLN A 285 -5.94 9.83 4.61
CA GLN A 285 -6.23 11.01 5.41
C GLN A 285 -7.25 11.93 4.73
N THR A 286 -7.95 12.70 5.54
CA THR A 286 -8.96 13.68 5.14
C THR A 286 -9.09 14.75 6.22
N ASP A 287 -9.82 15.82 5.94
CA ASP A 287 -10.36 16.72 6.96
C ASP A 287 -11.86 16.88 6.61
N TYR A 288 -12.62 15.82 6.96
CA TYR A 288 -14.02 15.71 6.54
C TYR A 288 -14.94 16.75 7.21
N ASN A 289 -14.53 17.26 8.37
CA ASN A 289 -15.32 18.17 9.20
C ASN A 289 -14.83 19.63 9.13
N ASN A 290 -13.79 19.91 8.30
CA ASN A 290 -13.19 21.23 8.10
C ASN A 290 -12.66 21.87 9.41
N ASP A 291 -12.19 21.08 10.39
CA ASP A 291 -11.65 21.60 11.66
C ASP A 291 -10.15 21.91 11.63
N GLY A 292 -9.44 21.49 10.57
CA GLY A 292 -8.00 21.70 10.36
C GLY A 292 -7.12 20.60 10.92
N PHE A 293 -7.68 19.52 11.46
CA PHE A 293 -6.95 18.31 11.83
C PHE A 293 -7.22 17.22 10.79
N LYS A 294 -6.19 16.42 10.47
CA LYS A 294 -6.34 15.32 9.53
C LYS A 294 -6.99 14.14 10.22
N ASP A 295 -8.16 13.76 9.71
CA ASP A 295 -8.89 12.56 10.09
C ASP A 295 -8.43 11.36 9.24
N ILE A 296 -8.83 10.14 9.59
CA ILE A 296 -8.41 8.93 8.90
C ILE A 296 -9.65 8.12 8.48
N PHE A 297 -9.66 7.65 7.23
CA PHE A 297 -10.60 6.62 6.82
C PHE A 297 -9.87 5.30 6.61
N VAL A 298 -10.42 4.21 7.18
CA VAL A 298 -9.87 2.84 7.11
C VAL A 298 -10.84 1.96 6.34
N ALA A 299 -10.41 1.42 5.20
CA ALA A 299 -11.20 0.49 4.40
C ALA A 299 -10.80 -0.96 4.69
N ARG A 300 -11.80 -1.84 4.88
CA ARG A 300 -11.63 -3.22 5.31
C ARG A 300 -12.38 -4.22 4.43
N GLY A 301 -12.04 -5.49 4.57
CA GLY A 301 -12.77 -6.63 4.01
C GLY A 301 -12.35 -7.04 2.59
N ALA A 302 -11.55 -6.27 1.89
CA ALA A 302 -11.11 -6.58 0.52
C ALA A 302 -10.42 -7.96 0.42
N TRP A 303 -10.57 -8.62 -0.72
CA TRP A 303 -10.04 -9.95 -1.07
C TRP A 303 -10.67 -11.13 -0.33
N LYS A 304 -11.42 -10.91 0.77
CA LYS A 304 -11.95 -11.98 1.64
C LYS A 304 -13.29 -12.57 1.14
N GLY A 305 -13.90 -12.01 0.07
CA GLY A 305 -15.17 -12.46 -0.47
C GLY A 305 -16.28 -12.45 0.60
N GLN A 306 -16.99 -13.56 0.76
CA GLN A 306 -18.08 -13.67 1.76
C GLN A 306 -17.62 -13.44 3.21
N TYR A 307 -16.33 -13.61 3.52
CA TYR A 307 -15.72 -13.35 4.84
C TYR A 307 -15.27 -11.89 5.01
N GLY A 308 -15.38 -11.07 3.97
CA GLY A 308 -14.96 -9.67 3.97
C GLY A 308 -16.05 -8.67 4.35
N LYS A 309 -17.15 -9.10 4.97
CA LYS A 309 -18.18 -8.20 5.50
C LYS A 309 -17.69 -7.52 6.77
N GLU A 310 -16.72 -6.64 6.63
CA GLU A 310 -16.06 -5.92 7.71
C GLU A 310 -16.48 -4.45 7.71
N PRO A 311 -16.56 -3.78 8.89
CA PRO A 311 -16.89 -2.36 8.95
C PRO A 311 -15.66 -1.52 8.53
N ASN A 312 -15.89 -0.51 7.69
CA ASN A 312 -14.94 0.58 7.54
C ASN A 312 -14.92 1.45 8.80
N SER A 313 -13.90 2.31 8.98
CA SER A 313 -13.85 3.28 10.08
C SER A 313 -13.58 4.68 9.57
N LEU A 314 -14.34 5.66 10.06
CA LEU A 314 -13.97 7.07 10.04
C LEU A 314 -13.47 7.45 11.43
N LEU A 315 -12.17 7.77 11.53
CA LEU A 315 -11.47 8.08 12.77
C LEU A 315 -11.21 9.57 12.82
N ARG A 316 -11.99 10.27 13.65
CA ARG A 316 -11.86 11.72 13.83
C ARG A 316 -10.65 12.01 14.71
N ASN A 317 -9.78 12.89 14.24
CA ASN A 317 -8.70 13.47 15.04
C ASN A 317 -9.28 14.47 16.05
N ASN A 318 -9.03 14.26 17.33
CA ASN A 318 -9.58 15.11 18.41
C ASN A 318 -8.72 16.36 18.67
N GLY A 319 -7.64 16.59 17.90
CA GLY A 319 -6.73 17.73 18.07
C GLY A 319 -5.86 17.67 19.34
N ASN A 320 -5.87 16.55 20.04
CA ASN A 320 -5.13 16.33 21.30
C ASN A 320 -4.23 15.08 21.25
N GLY A 321 -3.96 14.57 20.05
CA GLY A 321 -3.17 13.37 19.81
C GLY A 321 -3.95 12.06 19.92
N THR A 322 -5.29 12.09 20.05
CA THR A 322 -6.14 10.89 20.08
C THR A 322 -7.14 10.88 18.92
N PHE A 323 -7.63 9.68 18.54
CA PHE A 323 -8.60 9.47 17.47
C PHE A 323 -9.85 8.76 17.99
N SER A 324 -11.02 9.28 17.62
CA SER A 324 -12.31 8.68 17.97
C SER A 324 -12.98 8.08 16.72
N ASP A 325 -13.40 6.82 16.82
CA ASP A 325 -14.24 6.22 15.78
C ASP A 325 -15.63 6.84 15.80
N VAL A 326 -15.98 7.52 14.71
CA VAL A 326 -17.25 8.21 14.53
C VAL A 326 -18.10 7.58 13.43
N THR A 327 -17.71 6.44 12.91
CA THR A 327 -18.30 5.76 11.73
C THR A 327 -19.82 5.63 11.83
N LYS A 328 -20.31 5.09 12.95
CA LYS A 328 -21.74 4.91 13.17
C LYS A 328 -22.47 6.23 13.33
N ALA A 329 -21.89 7.16 14.09
CA ALA A 329 -22.47 8.48 14.32
C ALA A 329 -22.54 9.31 13.04
N SER A 330 -21.57 9.13 12.13
CA SER A 330 -21.52 9.79 10.83
C SER A 330 -22.43 9.14 9.77
N GLY A 331 -23.07 8.00 10.06
CA GLY A 331 -23.92 7.28 9.10
C GLY A 331 -23.14 6.48 8.04
N LEU A 332 -21.85 6.18 8.30
CA LEU A 332 -20.97 5.47 7.37
C LEU A 332 -20.84 3.97 7.69
N LEU A 333 -21.53 3.47 8.73
CA LEU A 333 -21.41 2.06 9.10
C LEU A 333 -22.02 1.17 8.03
N SER A 334 -21.17 0.45 7.34
CA SER A 334 -21.51 -0.51 6.29
C SER A 334 -20.58 -1.71 6.39
N LEU A 335 -21.12 -2.91 6.25
CA LEU A 335 -20.36 -4.17 6.30
C LEU A 335 -20.18 -4.69 4.88
N GLN A 336 -19.15 -4.19 4.20
CA GLN A 336 -18.87 -4.49 2.79
C GLN A 336 -17.38 -4.84 2.61
N PRO A 337 -17.02 -5.70 1.65
CA PRO A 337 -15.63 -5.90 1.26
C PRO A 337 -15.14 -4.66 0.49
N THR A 338 -14.57 -3.69 1.21
CA THR A 338 -14.11 -2.42 0.62
C THR A 338 -12.64 -2.50 0.26
N GLN A 339 -12.32 -2.20 -1.00
CA GLN A 339 -10.94 -2.22 -1.49
C GLN A 339 -10.29 -0.84 -1.52
N SER A 340 -10.98 0.17 -2.01
CA SER A 340 -10.40 1.49 -2.26
C SER A 340 -11.44 2.57 -2.07
N VAL A 341 -10.98 3.76 -1.66
CA VAL A 341 -11.85 4.92 -1.46
C VAL A 341 -11.16 6.18 -1.99
N THR A 342 -11.95 7.23 -2.23
CA THR A 342 -11.41 8.55 -2.56
C THR A 342 -12.29 9.65 -1.97
N TRP A 343 -11.64 10.73 -1.54
CA TRP A 343 -12.26 11.94 -1.03
C TRP A 343 -12.19 13.05 -2.08
N ALA A 344 -13.31 13.68 -2.35
CA ALA A 344 -13.37 14.89 -3.18
C ALA A 344 -14.64 15.70 -2.87
N ASP A 345 -14.63 16.97 -3.18
CA ASP A 345 -15.83 17.83 -3.13
C ASP A 345 -16.57 17.69 -4.48
N PHE A 346 -17.39 16.62 -4.60
CA PHE A 346 -18.02 16.26 -5.88
C PHE A 346 -19.13 17.24 -6.31
N ASN A 347 -19.67 18.03 -5.40
CA ASN A 347 -20.69 19.04 -5.71
C ASN A 347 -20.17 20.48 -5.61
N ASN A 348 -18.88 20.66 -5.36
CA ASN A 348 -18.25 21.98 -5.20
C ASN A 348 -18.97 22.85 -4.16
N ASP A 349 -19.20 22.32 -2.95
CA ASP A 349 -19.86 23.01 -1.84
C ASP A 349 -18.94 23.35 -0.67
N GLY A 350 -17.63 23.02 -0.78
CA GLY A 350 -16.60 23.27 0.21
C GLY A 350 -16.43 22.18 1.25
N TRP A 351 -17.10 21.03 1.10
CA TRP A 351 -17.01 19.88 2.01
C TRP A 351 -16.64 18.61 1.24
N LEU A 352 -15.78 17.79 1.83
CA LEU A 352 -15.36 16.56 1.19
C LEU A 352 -16.43 15.48 1.30
N ASP A 353 -16.79 14.92 0.15
CA ASP A 353 -17.62 13.74 -0.01
C ASP A 353 -16.73 12.50 -0.10
N LEU A 354 -17.29 11.30 0.09
CA LEU A 354 -16.58 10.04 0.09
C LEU A 354 -17.16 9.08 -0.95
N PHE A 355 -16.33 8.61 -1.89
CA PHE A 355 -16.68 7.48 -2.74
C PHE A 355 -15.99 6.21 -2.24
N VAL A 356 -16.76 5.11 -2.13
CA VAL A 356 -16.33 3.81 -1.59
C VAL A 356 -16.47 2.75 -2.67
N GLY A 357 -15.35 2.16 -3.08
CA GLY A 357 -15.27 1.07 -4.05
C GLY A 357 -15.32 -0.29 -3.37
N ASN A 358 -16.45 -0.99 -3.49
CA ASN A 358 -16.67 -2.31 -2.92
C ASN A 358 -16.44 -3.42 -3.96
N GLU A 359 -16.12 -4.62 -3.49
CA GLU A 359 -15.86 -5.80 -4.31
C GLU A 359 -17.15 -6.60 -4.54
N SER A 360 -17.74 -6.48 -5.72
CA SER A 360 -18.79 -7.41 -6.18
C SER A 360 -18.15 -8.51 -7.03
N ARG A 361 -17.90 -9.67 -6.44
CA ARG A 361 -17.33 -10.80 -7.18
C ARG A 361 -18.39 -11.46 -8.06
N PRO A 362 -18.05 -11.85 -9.31
CA PRO A 362 -18.97 -12.59 -10.17
C PRO A 362 -19.45 -13.89 -9.49
N GLY A 363 -20.78 -14.06 -9.39
CA GLY A 363 -21.39 -15.26 -8.79
C GLY A 363 -21.52 -15.26 -7.26
N GLU A 364 -21.07 -14.20 -6.60
CA GLU A 364 -21.23 -13.98 -5.16
C GLU A 364 -22.27 -12.88 -4.85
N GLU A 365 -22.44 -12.55 -3.56
CA GLU A 365 -23.32 -11.45 -3.13
C GLU A 365 -22.87 -10.12 -3.73
N ILE A 366 -23.84 -9.26 -4.08
CA ILE A 366 -23.59 -7.96 -4.67
C ILE A 366 -23.25 -6.93 -3.58
N HIS A 367 -22.09 -6.32 -3.72
CA HIS A 367 -21.56 -5.25 -2.89
C HIS A 367 -21.30 -4.01 -3.75
N ALA A 368 -22.36 -3.25 -4.04
CA ALA A 368 -22.25 -2.08 -4.90
C ALA A 368 -21.38 -0.99 -4.26
N SER A 369 -20.67 -0.24 -5.10
CA SER A 369 -19.96 0.97 -4.67
C SER A 369 -20.95 2.01 -4.11
N GLN A 370 -20.47 2.83 -3.16
CA GLN A 370 -21.28 3.80 -2.42
C GLN A 370 -20.71 5.21 -2.59
N LEU A 371 -21.58 6.19 -2.65
CA LEU A 371 -21.23 7.61 -2.59
C LEU A 371 -21.91 8.24 -1.37
N TYR A 372 -21.11 8.80 -0.50
CA TYR A 372 -21.57 9.47 0.70
C TYR A 372 -21.35 10.98 0.58
N THR A 373 -22.42 11.73 0.40
CA THR A 373 -22.38 13.20 0.38
C THR A 373 -22.37 13.75 1.80
N ASN A 374 -21.49 14.71 2.06
CA ASN A 374 -21.29 15.34 3.36
C ASN A 374 -22.46 16.30 3.68
N ASN A 375 -23.11 16.11 4.82
CA ASN A 375 -24.22 16.96 5.28
C ASN A 375 -23.74 18.20 6.06
N LYS A 376 -22.42 18.47 6.14
CA LYS A 376 -21.81 19.65 6.79
C LYS A 376 -22.04 19.73 8.31
N ASN A 377 -22.43 18.64 8.91
CA ASN A 377 -22.72 18.52 10.35
C ASN A 377 -22.06 17.29 11.00
N GLY A 378 -21.06 16.72 10.32
CA GLY A 378 -20.35 15.50 10.73
C GLY A 378 -21.07 14.21 10.33
N THR A 379 -22.14 14.27 9.55
CA THR A 379 -22.86 13.10 9.02
C THR A 379 -22.87 13.08 7.50
N PHE A 380 -23.17 11.92 6.93
CA PHE A 380 -23.19 11.69 5.47
C PHE A 380 -24.51 11.04 5.04
N THR A 381 -24.84 11.22 3.76
CA THR A 381 -26.00 10.58 3.11
C THR A 381 -25.52 9.76 1.92
N GLU A 382 -25.85 8.45 1.90
CA GLU A 382 -25.55 7.58 0.76
C GLU A 382 -26.50 7.88 -0.40
N ASN A 383 -25.96 8.14 -1.60
CA ASN A 383 -26.75 8.53 -2.78
C ASN A 383 -26.16 8.06 -4.13
N ALA A 384 -25.29 7.03 -4.15
CA ALA A 384 -24.67 6.53 -5.38
C ALA A 384 -25.67 6.20 -6.50
N ALA A 385 -26.82 5.63 -6.14
CA ALA A 385 -27.85 5.28 -7.11
C ALA A 385 -28.46 6.51 -7.81
N THR A 386 -28.76 7.56 -7.06
CA THR A 386 -29.34 8.81 -7.60
C THR A 386 -28.30 9.67 -8.29
N ALA A 387 -27.03 9.56 -7.85
CA ALA A 387 -25.89 10.23 -8.46
C ALA A 387 -25.42 9.58 -9.77
N GLY A 388 -25.89 8.38 -10.10
CA GLY A 388 -25.47 7.66 -11.33
C GLY A 388 -24.09 7.02 -11.25
N CYS A 389 -23.54 6.80 -10.03
CA CYS A 389 -22.24 6.19 -9.80
C CYS A 389 -22.31 4.89 -8.99
N LYS A 390 -23.45 4.23 -8.92
CA LYS A 390 -23.62 2.94 -8.28
C LYS A 390 -23.00 1.82 -9.16
N VAL A 391 -21.71 1.59 -8.99
CA VAL A 391 -20.97 0.55 -9.71
C VAL A 391 -21.14 -0.79 -9.00
N VAL A 392 -21.49 -1.83 -9.80
CA VAL A 392 -21.55 -3.23 -9.35
C VAL A 392 -20.49 -4.00 -10.14
N ASP A 393 -19.29 -4.06 -9.60
CA ASP A 393 -18.15 -4.73 -10.21
C ASP A 393 -17.14 -5.16 -9.14
N TYR A 394 -16.15 -5.95 -9.52
CA TYR A 394 -15.05 -6.31 -8.64
C TYR A 394 -14.02 -5.17 -8.63
N VAL A 395 -14.38 -4.09 -7.93
CA VAL A 395 -13.60 -2.85 -7.88
C VAL A 395 -12.27 -3.08 -7.15
N LYS A 396 -11.18 -2.50 -7.70
CA LYS A 396 -9.83 -2.62 -7.13
C LYS A 396 -9.14 -1.28 -6.90
N GLY A 397 -9.35 -0.31 -7.74
CA GLY A 397 -8.82 1.03 -7.55
C GLY A 397 -9.89 2.08 -7.80
N VAL A 398 -9.83 3.16 -7.04
CA VAL A 398 -10.68 4.34 -7.22
C VAL A 398 -9.81 5.57 -7.05
N THR A 399 -9.94 6.52 -7.96
CA THR A 399 -9.25 7.81 -7.85
C THR A 399 -10.15 8.93 -8.36
N ALA A 400 -10.04 10.11 -7.76
CA ALA A 400 -10.74 11.32 -8.18
C ALA A 400 -9.77 12.33 -8.79
N GLY A 401 -10.21 13.02 -9.86
CA GLY A 401 -9.43 14.06 -10.54
C GLY A 401 -10.29 14.81 -11.56
N ASP A 402 -9.86 16.01 -11.94
CA ASP A 402 -10.52 16.85 -12.94
C ASP A 402 -9.82 16.64 -14.29
N TYR A 403 -10.25 15.58 -15.03
CA TYR A 403 -9.53 15.16 -16.25
C TYR A 403 -9.78 16.09 -17.44
N ASP A 404 -10.89 16.83 -17.47
CA ASP A 404 -11.23 17.72 -18.57
C ASP A 404 -11.15 19.22 -18.21
N ASN A 405 -10.58 19.53 -17.04
CA ASN A 405 -10.32 20.88 -16.56
C ASN A 405 -11.58 21.75 -16.44
N ASP A 406 -12.76 21.13 -16.18
CA ASP A 406 -14.03 21.83 -16.00
C ASP A 406 -14.25 22.32 -14.54
N GLY A 407 -13.31 22.01 -13.64
CA GLY A 407 -13.34 22.42 -12.23
C GLY A 407 -14.15 21.50 -11.33
N LYS A 408 -14.48 20.29 -11.79
CA LYS A 408 -15.20 19.28 -11.01
C LYS A 408 -14.39 17.99 -10.93
N ALA A 409 -14.41 17.36 -9.78
CA ALA A 409 -13.74 16.08 -9.60
C ALA A 409 -14.52 14.95 -10.28
N ASP A 410 -13.90 14.26 -11.22
CA ASP A 410 -14.37 13.05 -11.88
C ASP A 410 -13.88 11.81 -11.14
N LEU A 411 -14.40 10.61 -11.50
CA LEU A 411 -14.00 9.35 -10.92
C LEU A 411 -13.46 8.40 -11.99
N PHE A 412 -12.28 7.83 -11.72
CA PHE A 412 -11.77 6.68 -12.47
C PHE A 412 -11.73 5.46 -11.56
N ILE A 413 -12.23 4.31 -12.07
CA ILE A 413 -12.37 3.04 -11.33
C ILE A 413 -11.74 1.93 -12.15
N SER A 414 -10.85 1.17 -11.53
CA SER A 414 -10.24 -0.04 -12.08
C SER A 414 -10.87 -1.30 -11.48
N THR A 415 -10.95 -2.39 -12.26
CA THR A 415 -11.58 -3.64 -11.83
C THR A 415 -10.76 -4.86 -12.21
N ILE A 416 -10.92 -5.93 -11.43
CA ILE A 416 -10.32 -7.25 -11.74
C ILE A 416 -11.16 -8.02 -12.79
N THR A 417 -12.32 -7.54 -13.17
CA THR A 417 -13.10 -8.08 -14.29
C THR A 417 -12.62 -7.57 -15.66
N GLY A 418 -11.73 -6.57 -15.67
CA GLY A 418 -11.15 -5.96 -16.85
C GLY A 418 -11.77 -4.61 -17.24
N HIS A 419 -12.88 -4.23 -16.62
CA HIS A 419 -13.49 -2.93 -16.90
C HIS A 419 -12.67 -1.78 -16.28
N LYS A 420 -12.49 -0.74 -17.05
CA LYS A 420 -11.98 0.57 -16.62
C LYS A 420 -13.11 1.56 -16.81
N ILE A 421 -13.53 2.21 -15.74
CA ILE A 421 -14.75 3.03 -15.74
C ILE A 421 -14.35 4.48 -15.46
N LEU A 422 -14.68 5.39 -16.38
CA LEU A 422 -14.53 6.83 -16.19
C LEU A 422 -15.91 7.46 -16.05
N LEU A 423 -16.19 8.03 -14.89
CA LEU A 423 -17.43 8.72 -14.58
C LEU A 423 -17.18 10.22 -14.58
N LYS A 424 -17.70 10.93 -15.59
CA LYS A 424 -17.65 12.38 -15.67
C LYS A 424 -18.63 13.01 -14.69
N ASN A 425 -18.17 13.98 -13.92
CA ASN A 425 -18.99 14.74 -12.98
C ASN A 425 -19.79 15.83 -13.69
N GLU A 426 -21.11 15.69 -13.69
CA GLU A 426 -22.07 16.66 -14.25
C GLU A 426 -22.83 17.41 -13.14
N SER A 427 -22.32 17.42 -11.91
CA SER A 427 -22.98 18.10 -10.78
C SER A 427 -23.11 19.59 -11.01
N ILE A 428 -24.20 20.14 -10.48
CA ILE A 428 -24.39 21.60 -10.39
C ILE A 428 -23.82 22.04 -9.04
N LYS A 429 -23.02 23.09 -9.05
CA LYS A 429 -22.34 23.62 -7.87
C LYS A 429 -23.28 23.79 -6.68
N GLY A 430 -22.94 23.14 -5.55
CA GLY A 430 -23.72 23.12 -4.33
C GLY A 430 -25.06 22.38 -4.45
N GLY A 431 -25.26 21.65 -5.57
CA GLY A 431 -26.46 20.86 -5.84
C GLY A 431 -26.25 19.36 -5.55
N GLN A 432 -27.14 18.57 -6.10
CA GLN A 432 -27.02 17.11 -6.03
C GLN A 432 -25.85 16.63 -6.88
N VAL A 433 -25.07 15.69 -6.37
CA VAL A 433 -24.00 15.02 -7.12
C VAL A 433 -24.60 14.22 -8.27
N LYS A 434 -23.98 14.33 -9.45
CA LYS A 434 -24.40 13.61 -10.65
C LYS A 434 -23.22 13.21 -11.49
N PHE A 435 -23.16 11.94 -11.86
CA PHE A 435 -22.16 11.37 -12.75
C PHE A 435 -22.77 10.78 -14.01
N ARG A 436 -21.97 10.75 -15.08
CA ARG A 436 -22.26 10.06 -16.35
C ARG A 436 -21.06 9.19 -16.73
N ASP A 437 -21.31 7.93 -17.07
CA ASP A 437 -20.29 7.05 -17.61
C ASP A 437 -19.89 7.52 -19.01
N VAL A 438 -18.61 7.86 -19.17
CA VAL A 438 -17.99 8.32 -20.41
C VAL A 438 -16.85 7.40 -20.88
N THR A 439 -16.70 6.23 -20.27
CA THR A 439 -15.61 5.29 -20.54
C THR A 439 -15.37 5.03 -22.01
N LYS A 440 -16.45 4.74 -22.74
CA LYS A 440 -16.37 4.47 -24.18
C LYS A 440 -16.02 5.71 -24.99
N GLU A 441 -16.64 6.85 -24.64
CA GLU A 441 -16.40 8.14 -25.30
C GLU A 441 -14.96 8.59 -25.11
N ALA A 442 -14.41 8.36 -23.90
CA ALA A 442 -13.02 8.67 -23.54
C ALA A 442 -11.98 7.73 -24.16
N GLY A 443 -12.40 6.65 -24.85
CA GLY A 443 -11.48 5.70 -25.48
C GLY A 443 -10.82 4.70 -24.53
N LEU A 444 -11.35 4.52 -23.31
CA LEU A 444 -10.76 3.67 -22.27
C LEU A 444 -11.22 2.21 -22.30
N SER A 445 -12.21 1.87 -23.13
CA SER A 445 -12.73 0.50 -23.29
C SER A 445 -11.97 -0.37 -24.29
N THR A 446 -10.70 -0.06 -24.56
CA THR A 446 -9.92 -0.66 -25.65
C THR A 446 -9.30 -2.02 -25.33
N ASN A 447 -9.24 -2.42 -24.07
CA ASN A 447 -8.76 -3.73 -23.65
C ASN A 447 -9.46 -4.17 -22.34
N ASP A 448 -9.67 -5.48 -22.20
CA ASP A 448 -10.29 -6.07 -21.01
C ASP A 448 -9.23 -6.60 -20.02
N THR A 449 -8.01 -6.07 -20.02
CA THR A 449 -6.96 -6.45 -19.08
C THR A 449 -7.43 -6.18 -17.67
N ARG A 450 -7.36 -7.16 -16.79
CA ARG A 450 -7.63 -7.04 -15.36
C ARG A 450 -6.66 -6.06 -14.74
N THR A 451 -7.18 -5.11 -13.96
CA THR A 451 -6.39 -4.00 -13.43
C THR A 451 -6.62 -3.82 -11.94
N PHE A 452 -5.64 -3.20 -11.25
CA PHE A 452 -5.69 -3.01 -9.84
C PHE A 452 -5.41 -1.55 -9.46
N PRO A 453 -4.19 -1.13 -9.00
CA PRO A 453 -4.00 0.26 -8.58
C PRO A 453 -4.13 1.22 -9.77
N CYS A 454 -4.67 2.39 -9.48
CA CYS A 454 -4.80 3.47 -10.45
C CYS A 454 -4.73 4.84 -9.77
N TRP A 455 -4.29 5.85 -10.50
CA TRP A 455 -4.36 7.24 -10.06
C TRP A 455 -4.35 8.22 -11.23
N PHE A 456 -4.79 9.47 -10.96
CA PHE A 456 -4.61 10.62 -11.83
C PHE A 456 -3.31 11.36 -11.48
N PHE A 457 -2.54 11.76 -12.47
CA PHE A 457 -1.36 12.64 -12.34
C PHE A 457 -1.05 13.29 -13.68
N ASP A 458 -0.27 14.36 -13.66
CA ASP A 458 0.25 15.01 -14.88
C ASP A 458 1.72 14.58 -15.06
N TYR A 459 1.97 13.50 -15.84
CA TYR A 459 3.32 12.95 -15.96
C TYR A 459 4.25 13.81 -16.85
N ASN A 460 3.69 14.62 -17.75
CA ASN A 460 4.43 15.37 -18.77
C ASN A 460 4.40 16.90 -18.54
N ASN A 461 3.80 17.36 -17.43
CA ASN A 461 3.64 18.76 -17.07
C ASN A 461 2.95 19.60 -18.17
N ASP A 462 1.90 19.07 -18.80
CA ASP A 462 1.10 19.80 -19.78
C ASP A 462 -0.16 20.47 -19.18
N GLY A 463 -0.42 20.28 -17.90
CA GLY A 463 -1.54 20.85 -17.16
C GLY A 463 -2.84 20.03 -17.26
N TRP A 464 -2.77 18.81 -17.79
CA TRP A 464 -3.90 17.88 -17.90
C TRP A 464 -3.56 16.58 -17.17
N GLN A 465 -4.52 16.06 -16.42
CA GLN A 465 -4.31 14.82 -15.69
C GLN A 465 -4.40 13.60 -16.62
N ASP A 466 -3.38 12.76 -16.56
CA ASP A 466 -3.27 11.47 -17.19
C ASP A 466 -3.73 10.37 -16.23
N ILE A 467 -3.92 9.13 -16.72
CA ILE A 467 -4.31 8.00 -15.88
C ILE A 467 -3.23 6.92 -15.96
N LEU A 468 -2.66 6.56 -14.81
CA LEU A 468 -1.88 5.34 -14.69
C LEU A 468 -2.73 4.25 -14.03
N VAL A 469 -2.67 3.03 -14.61
CA VAL A 469 -3.34 1.85 -14.05
C VAL A 469 -2.45 0.63 -14.25
N CYS A 470 -2.33 -0.21 -13.25
CA CYS A 470 -1.47 -1.41 -13.31
C CYS A 470 -2.28 -2.65 -13.65
N GLY A 471 -1.81 -3.43 -14.62
CA GLY A 471 -2.35 -4.74 -14.92
C GLY A 471 -2.13 -5.73 -13.78
N TYR A 472 -3.16 -6.54 -13.49
CA TYR A 472 -3.13 -7.56 -12.41
C TYR A 472 -3.81 -8.84 -12.89
N GLU A 473 -3.35 -9.35 -14.02
CA GLU A 473 -3.84 -10.59 -14.60
C GLU A 473 -2.68 -11.59 -14.75
N PHE A 474 -2.84 -12.77 -14.22
CA PHE A 474 -1.83 -13.84 -14.28
C PHE A 474 -2.47 -15.22 -14.34
N THR A 475 -1.86 -16.10 -15.12
CA THR A 475 -2.19 -17.53 -15.24
C THR A 475 -1.08 -18.41 -14.68
N ASN A 476 0.08 -17.84 -14.43
CA ASN A 476 1.26 -18.46 -13.83
C ASN A 476 1.67 -17.69 -12.56
N SER A 477 2.67 -18.16 -11.83
CA SER A 477 3.23 -17.42 -10.70
C SER A 477 3.95 -16.14 -11.16
N LEU A 478 4.08 -15.17 -10.25
CA LEU A 478 4.83 -13.95 -10.55
C LEU A 478 6.31 -14.27 -10.84
N ALA A 479 6.89 -15.24 -10.15
CA ALA A 479 8.25 -15.72 -10.43
C ALA A 479 8.40 -16.23 -11.88
N TYR A 480 7.37 -16.87 -12.45
CA TYR A 480 7.38 -17.27 -13.85
C TYR A 480 7.48 -16.04 -14.76
N TYR A 481 6.67 -15.02 -14.53
CA TYR A 481 6.69 -13.81 -15.37
C TYR A 481 7.98 -13.03 -15.24
N ALA A 482 8.53 -12.90 -14.03
CA ALA A 482 9.82 -12.26 -13.78
C ALA A 482 10.95 -13.00 -14.53
N GLY A 483 10.94 -14.33 -14.49
CA GLY A 483 11.89 -15.15 -15.22
C GLY A 483 11.74 -15.03 -16.74
N ALA A 484 10.52 -14.98 -17.24
CA ALA A 484 10.22 -14.79 -18.66
C ALA A 484 10.67 -13.40 -19.15
N GLU A 485 10.40 -12.33 -18.38
CA GLU A 485 10.85 -10.97 -18.69
C GLU A 485 12.39 -10.89 -18.72
N ALA A 486 13.06 -11.43 -17.69
CA ALA A 486 14.53 -11.42 -17.60
C ALA A 486 15.21 -12.10 -18.81
N LEU A 487 14.56 -13.09 -19.42
CA LEU A 487 15.05 -13.80 -20.62
C LEU A 487 14.46 -13.30 -21.94
N ASN A 488 13.74 -12.17 -21.93
CA ASN A 488 13.05 -11.62 -23.11
C ASN A 488 12.11 -12.63 -23.80
N ALA A 489 11.52 -13.54 -23.02
CA ALA A 489 10.55 -14.50 -23.54
C ALA A 489 9.21 -13.80 -23.85
N LYS A 490 8.50 -14.28 -24.86
CA LYS A 490 7.16 -13.76 -25.18
C LYS A 490 6.15 -14.34 -24.19
N PHE A 491 5.49 -13.48 -23.47
CA PHE A 491 4.28 -13.76 -22.67
C PHE A 491 3.27 -12.65 -22.97
N GLY A 492 1.99 -12.88 -22.93
CA GLY A 492 0.95 -11.90 -23.28
C GLY A 492 1.10 -10.52 -22.61
N ASN A 493 0.05 -9.71 -22.60
CA ASN A 493 0.05 -8.37 -21.97
C ASN A 493 -0.30 -8.42 -20.47
N PHE A 494 0.00 -9.53 -19.81
CA PHE A 494 -0.30 -9.74 -18.39
C PHE A 494 0.55 -8.85 -17.49
N GLY A 495 -0.06 -8.25 -16.48
CA GLY A 495 0.63 -7.55 -15.39
C GLY A 495 1.39 -6.29 -15.77
N LYS A 496 1.20 -5.72 -16.96
CA LYS A 496 1.90 -4.53 -17.44
C LYS A 496 1.30 -3.25 -16.84
N VAL A 497 2.16 -2.26 -16.69
CA VAL A 497 1.74 -0.88 -16.39
C VAL A 497 1.13 -0.24 -17.62
N ILE A 498 -0.01 0.42 -17.46
CA ILE A 498 -0.72 1.10 -18.54
C ILE A 498 -0.78 2.59 -18.21
N LEU A 499 -0.33 3.44 -19.13
CA LEU A 499 -0.44 4.89 -19.03
C LEU A 499 -1.31 5.43 -20.15
N PHE A 500 -2.44 5.99 -19.78
CA PHE A 500 -3.35 6.69 -20.66
C PHE A 500 -3.06 8.19 -20.63
N ARG A 501 -2.47 8.72 -21.70
CA ARG A 501 -2.23 10.14 -21.86
C ARG A 501 -3.52 10.86 -22.24
N ASN A 502 -3.81 11.95 -21.53
CA ASN A 502 -4.90 12.86 -21.87
C ASN A 502 -4.63 13.62 -23.17
N LYS A 503 -5.57 13.63 -24.08
CA LYS A 503 -5.46 14.32 -25.37
C LYS A 503 -6.05 15.74 -25.36
N GLN A 504 -6.49 16.22 -24.20
CA GLN A 504 -7.06 17.55 -24.01
C GLN A 504 -8.38 17.80 -24.79
N ASP A 505 -9.00 16.75 -25.27
CA ASP A 505 -10.26 16.74 -26.01
C ASP A 505 -11.34 15.86 -25.37
N GLY A 506 -11.11 15.46 -24.12
CA GLY A 506 -11.96 14.53 -23.35
C GLY A 506 -11.68 13.06 -23.65
N THR A 507 -10.64 12.75 -24.44
CA THR A 507 -10.24 11.38 -24.77
C THR A 507 -8.80 11.07 -24.35
N PHE A 508 -8.49 9.78 -24.24
CA PHE A 508 -7.19 9.29 -23.82
C PHE A 508 -6.52 8.42 -24.90
N GLU A 509 -5.20 8.31 -24.86
CA GLU A 509 -4.36 7.47 -25.71
C GLU A 509 -3.46 6.60 -24.83
N ASP A 510 -3.44 5.28 -25.06
CA ASP A 510 -2.47 4.38 -24.42
C ASP A 510 -1.07 4.66 -25.00
N VAL A 511 -0.18 5.22 -24.17
CA VAL A 511 1.19 5.55 -24.52
C VAL A 511 2.21 4.64 -23.85
N SER A 512 1.80 3.62 -23.11
CA SER A 512 2.64 2.77 -22.25
C SER A 512 3.92 2.30 -22.93
N ALA A 513 3.80 1.69 -24.13
CA ALA A 513 4.96 1.21 -24.88
C ALA A 513 5.86 2.35 -25.39
N LYS A 514 5.26 3.51 -25.71
CA LYS A 514 5.97 4.68 -26.24
C LYS A 514 6.85 5.34 -25.18
N VAL A 515 6.40 5.31 -23.92
CA VAL A 515 7.09 5.92 -22.80
C VAL A 515 7.92 4.92 -21.96
N GLY A 516 8.16 3.71 -22.46
CA GLY A 516 9.04 2.75 -21.78
C GLY A 516 8.37 1.88 -20.71
N LEU A 517 7.04 1.92 -20.54
CA LEU A 517 6.31 1.16 -19.50
C LEU A 517 5.90 -0.24 -19.96
N ASN A 518 6.71 -0.91 -20.78
CA ASN A 518 6.41 -2.27 -21.25
C ASN A 518 6.91 -3.35 -20.28
N HIS A 519 6.94 -3.06 -18.99
CA HIS A 519 7.39 -3.94 -17.91
C HIS A 519 6.22 -4.59 -17.18
N ILE A 520 6.44 -5.82 -16.70
CA ILE A 520 5.52 -6.42 -15.74
C ILE A 520 5.73 -5.79 -14.36
N ALA A 521 4.62 -5.54 -13.66
CA ALA A 521 4.70 -5.08 -12.28
C ALA A 521 3.86 -5.95 -11.36
N PHE A 522 2.65 -6.33 -11.77
CA PHE A 522 1.68 -6.98 -10.87
C PHE A 522 1.55 -6.19 -9.57
N ALA A 523 1.40 -4.87 -9.72
CA ALA A 523 1.37 -3.98 -8.59
C ALA A 523 0.09 -4.18 -7.76
N MET A 524 0.26 -4.20 -6.44
CA MET A 524 -0.81 -4.10 -5.47
C MET A 524 -0.91 -2.65 -4.97
N GLY A 525 0.17 -2.14 -4.40
CA GLY A 525 0.28 -0.74 -4.02
C GLY A 525 1.05 0.09 -5.04
N SER A 526 0.81 1.40 -5.01
CA SER A 526 1.46 2.32 -5.94
C SER A 526 1.26 3.77 -5.50
N ASN A 527 2.30 4.58 -5.68
CA ASN A 527 2.24 6.01 -5.46
C ASN A 527 3.31 6.73 -6.31
N PHE A 528 3.23 8.05 -6.38
CA PHE A 528 4.11 8.90 -7.15
C PHE A 528 4.73 10.01 -6.30
N GLY A 529 5.91 10.50 -6.70
CA GLY A 529 6.67 11.60 -6.11
C GLY A 529 7.74 12.09 -7.09
N ASP A 530 8.59 13.01 -6.69
CA ASP A 530 9.64 13.62 -7.51
C ASP A 530 11.00 13.37 -6.83
N ILE A 531 11.58 12.18 -7.04
CA ILE A 531 12.79 11.74 -6.31
C ILE A 531 14.05 12.55 -6.59
N ASP A 532 14.08 13.29 -7.69
CA ASP A 532 15.27 14.06 -8.09
C ASP A 532 15.00 15.55 -8.29
N ASN A 533 13.86 16.02 -7.85
CA ASN A 533 13.47 17.42 -7.86
C ASN A 533 13.53 18.07 -9.26
N ASP A 534 13.30 17.28 -10.32
CA ASP A 534 13.32 17.80 -11.69
C ASP A 534 11.94 18.35 -12.14
N GLY A 535 10.91 18.17 -11.31
CA GLY A 535 9.54 18.62 -11.53
C GLY A 535 8.66 17.62 -12.28
N TYR A 536 9.21 16.50 -12.75
CA TYR A 536 8.41 15.41 -13.33
C TYR A 536 8.19 14.30 -12.30
N LEU A 537 6.98 13.77 -12.25
CA LEU A 537 6.60 12.76 -11.26
C LEU A 537 7.12 11.39 -11.64
N ASP A 538 7.86 10.79 -10.73
CA ASP A 538 8.29 9.40 -10.70
C ASP A 538 7.24 8.55 -9.99
N PHE A 539 7.35 7.22 -10.04
CA PHE A 539 6.44 6.37 -9.27
C PHE A 539 7.10 5.06 -8.80
N TYR A 540 6.62 4.58 -7.66
CA TYR A 540 7.04 3.31 -7.09
C TYR A 540 5.85 2.34 -7.02
N LEU A 541 6.11 1.06 -7.34
CA LEU A 541 5.12 -0.01 -7.39
C LEU A 541 5.46 -1.10 -6.40
N GLY A 542 4.54 -1.38 -5.47
CA GLY A 542 4.59 -2.53 -4.59
C GLY A 542 4.05 -3.77 -5.29
N THR A 543 4.93 -4.72 -5.59
CA THR A 543 4.61 -5.92 -6.37
C THR A 543 4.22 -7.09 -5.48
N GLY A 544 3.38 -7.99 -5.98
CA GLY A 544 3.08 -9.22 -5.26
C GLY A 544 1.73 -9.85 -5.57
N ASN A 545 1.49 -10.99 -4.97
CA ASN A 545 0.20 -11.64 -4.79
C ASN A 545 0.26 -12.53 -3.53
N PRO A 546 -0.85 -13.10 -3.04
CA PRO A 546 -0.87 -13.87 -1.79
C PRO A 546 0.04 -15.11 -1.75
N THR A 547 0.56 -15.62 -2.88
CA THR A 547 1.40 -16.82 -2.88
C THR A 547 2.84 -16.55 -2.46
N PHE A 548 3.50 -17.50 -1.81
CA PHE A 548 4.92 -17.41 -1.45
C PHE A 548 5.87 -17.40 -2.67
N LYS A 549 5.40 -17.81 -3.85
CA LYS A 549 6.15 -17.79 -5.11
C LYS A 549 6.26 -16.37 -5.72
N SER A 550 5.78 -15.35 -5.02
CA SER A 550 5.84 -13.93 -5.44
C SER A 550 7.09 -13.21 -4.97
N LEU A 551 8.24 -13.91 -4.97
CA LEU A 551 9.54 -13.29 -4.69
C LEU A 551 10.03 -12.54 -5.94
N VAL A 552 9.48 -11.36 -6.16
CA VAL A 552 9.78 -10.47 -7.29
C VAL A 552 10.03 -9.05 -6.78
N PRO A 553 10.94 -8.27 -7.36
CA PRO A 553 11.28 -6.96 -6.82
C PRO A 553 10.13 -5.98 -6.97
N ASN A 554 9.90 -5.17 -5.93
CA ASN A 554 9.16 -3.91 -6.05
C ASN A 554 9.89 -3.01 -7.03
N LYS A 555 9.21 -2.08 -7.73
CA LYS A 555 9.80 -1.37 -8.87
C LYS A 555 9.71 0.15 -8.71
N LEU A 556 10.81 0.83 -8.99
CA LEU A 556 10.90 2.30 -9.09
C LEU A 556 11.12 2.70 -10.54
N PHE A 557 10.24 3.55 -11.03
CA PHE A 557 10.33 4.15 -12.36
C PHE A 557 10.61 5.64 -12.25
N ARG A 558 11.73 6.07 -12.83
CA ARG A 558 12.10 7.47 -12.91
C ARG A 558 11.58 8.06 -14.22
N ASN A 559 10.94 9.21 -14.14
CA ASN A 559 10.45 9.98 -15.28
C ASN A 559 11.56 10.82 -15.89
N ILE A 560 11.84 10.63 -17.14
CA ILE A 560 12.89 11.37 -17.87
C ILE A 560 12.24 12.48 -18.71
N ASN A 561 12.19 13.68 -18.12
CA ASN A 561 11.68 14.89 -18.78
C ASN A 561 10.25 14.77 -19.34
N GLY A 562 9.36 14.01 -18.72
CA GLY A 562 7.98 13.82 -19.17
C GLY A 562 7.82 13.05 -20.49
N THR A 563 8.86 12.36 -20.94
CA THR A 563 8.86 11.68 -22.23
C THR A 563 9.06 10.17 -22.15
N HIS A 564 9.70 9.69 -21.10
CA HIS A 564 10.08 8.29 -20.93
C HIS A 564 10.23 7.95 -19.46
N PHE A 565 9.79 6.74 -19.09
CA PHE A 565 10.05 6.17 -17.77
C PHE A 565 11.15 5.12 -17.86
N MET A 566 12.10 5.17 -16.96
CA MET A 566 13.23 4.26 -16.87
C MET A 566 13.12 3.43 -15.57
N ASP A 567 13.19 2.11 -15.67
CA ASP A 567 13.26 1.24 -14.49
C ASP A 567 14.63 1.40 -13.82
N VAL A 568 14.64 2.11 -12.68
CA VAL A 568 15.84 2.39 -11.88
C VAL A 568 15.94 1.54 -10.63
N THR A 569 15.07 0.55 -10.47
CA THR A 569 14.91 -0.30 -9.28
C THR A 569 16.26 -0.84 -8.77
N THR A 570 17.04 -1.41 -9.67
CA THR A 570 18.32 -2.05 -9.34
C THR A 570 19.38 -1.04 -8.94
N THR A 571 19.51 0.07 -9.68
CA THR A 571 20.50 1.12 -9.42
C THR A 571 20.15 1.87 -8.13
N ALA A 572 18.87 2.19 -7.93
CA ALA A 572 18.37 2.84 -6.73
C ALA A 572 18.42 1.94 -5.47
N ARG A 573 18.64 0.63 -5.61
CA ARG A 573 18.67 -0.33 -4.49
C ARG A 573 17.38 -0.40 -3.68
N VAL A 574 16.22 -0.26 -4.33
CA VAL A 574 14.90 -0.27 -3.67
C VAL A 574 14.04 -1.49 -4.04
N GLY A 575 14.57 -2.40 -4.83
CA GLY A 575 13.87 -3.59 -5.31
C GLY A 575 13.76 -4.68 -4.25
N ASN A 576 13.03 -4.46 -3.16
CA ASN A 576 12.78 -5.50 -2.17
C ASN A 576 11.96 -6.64 -2.78
N LEU A 577 12.33 -7.90 -2.47
CA LEU A 577 11.64 -9.12 -2.94
C LEU A 577 10.39 -9.45 -2.13
N GLN A 578 10.15 -8.75 -1.03
CA GLN A 578 8.92 -8.91 -0.24
C GLN A 578 7.76 -8.16 -0.88
N LYS A 579 6.57 -8.62 -0.58
CA LYS A 579 5.33 -8.04 -1.13
C LYS A 579 5.14 -6.62 -0.65
N GLY A 580 5.13 -5.66 -1.57
CA GLY A 580 4.88 -4.26 -1.29
C GLY A 580 3.40 -3.92 -1.40
N HIS A 581 2.89 -3.17 -0.43
CA HIS A 581 1.51 -2.71 -0.41
C HIS A 581 1.45 -1.18 -0.44
N SER A 582 1.37 -0.55 0.71
CA SER A 582 1.27 0.90 0.78
C SER A 582 2.61 1.56 0.47
N ILE A 583 2.57 2.59 -0.34
CA ILE A 583 3.73 3.43 -0.66
C ILE A 583 3.39 4.89 -0.36
N SER A 584 4.31 5.61 0.27
CA SER A 584 4.20 7.04 0.48
C SER A 584 5.51 7.72 0.13
N PHE A 585 5.44 8.80 -0.67
CA PHE A 585 6.56 9.69 -0.92
C PHE A 585 6.46 10.89 0.02
N ALA A 586 7.54 11.23 0.71
CA ALA A 586 7.58 12.35 1.62
C ALA A 586 9.01 12.73 1.99
N ASP A 587 9.28 14.00 2.12
CA ASP A 587 10.51 14.54 2.72
C ASP A 587 10.39 14.46 4.25
N LEU A 588 10.76 13.29 4.81
CA LEU A 588 10.55 12.95 6.24
C LEU A 588 11.64 13.56 7.15
N ASP A 589 12.83 13.75 6.63
CA ASP A 589 13.94 14.32 7.39
C ASP A 589 14.13 15.84 7.13
N ASN A 590 13.31 16.41 6.25
CA ASN A 590 13.27 17.83 5.87
C ASN A 590 14.55 18.32 5.21
N ASP A 591 15.26 17.48 4.46
CA ASP A 591 16.44 17.85 3.69
C ASP A 591 16.11 18.39 2.28
N GLY A 592 14.86 18.21 1.85
CA GLY A 592 14.32 18.69 0.58
C GLY A 592 14.33 17.67 -0.54
N ASP A 593 14.61 16.40 -0.22
CA ASP A 593 14.51 15.29 -1.15
C ASP A 593 13.43 14.30 -0.65
N GLU A 594 12.53 13.83 -1.53
CA GLU A 594 11.47 12.91 -1.12
C GLU A 594 12.04 11.52 -0.88
N ASP A 595 11.73 10.97 0.31
CA ASP A 595 11.97 9.58 0.70
C ASP A 595 10.82 8.67 0.29
N ILE A 596 11.05 7.36 0.32
CA ILE A 596 10.03 6.36 0.02
C ILE A 596 9.79 5.48 1.25
N TYR A 597 8.61 5.60 1.86
CA TYR A 597 8.14 4.66 2.87
C TYR A 597 7.26 3.60 2.22
N ILE A 598 7.51 2.33 2.54
CA ILE A 598 6.74 1.21 2.04
C ILE A 598 6.34 0.25 3.15
N GLU A 599 5.03 -0.02 3.26
CA GLU A 599 4.47 -1.08 4.08
C GLU A 599 4.60 -2.41 3.32
N MET A 600 5.21 -3.40 3.94
CA MET A 600 5.44 -4.70 3.34
C MET A 600 4.83 -5.83 4.15
N GLY A 601 4.61 -6.95 3.49
CA GLY A 601 4.06 -8.16 4.06
C GLY A 601 2.99 -8.77 3.17
N GLY A 602 2.60 -10.00 3.44
CA GLY A 602 1.58 -10.73 2.69
C GLY A 602 0.25 -10.86 3.44
N ALA A 603 -0.59 -11.76 2.95
CA ALA A 603 -1.91 -11.99 3.51
C ALA A 603 -1.93 -12.87 4.78
N PHE A 604 -0.78 -13.41 5.18
CA PHE A 604 -0.68 -14.42 6.23
C PHE A 604 0.41 -14.06 7.25
N VAL A 605 0.27 -14.51 8.48
CA VAL A 605 1.26 -14.32 9.56
C VAL A 605 2.66 -14.84 9.15
N GLY A 606 2.71 -15.96 8.42
CA GLY A 606 3.97 -16.50 7.89
C GLY A 606 4.62 -15.66 6.80
N ASP A 607 3.93 -14.63 6.33
CA ASP A 607 4.37 -13.73 5.26
C ASP A 607 4.42 -12.26 5.73
N SER A 608 4.32 -12.00 7.04
CA SER A 608 4.55 -10.67 7.60
C SER A 608 5.99 -10.23 7.41
N TYR A 609 6.21 -8.95 7.22
CA TYR A 609 7.54 -8.38 7.02
C TYR A 609 7.65 -6.97 7.61
N GLU A 610 8.89 -6.51 7.83
CA GLU A 610 9.14 -5.16 8.32
C GLU A 610 9.00 -4.13 7.21
N SER A 611 8.38 -2.98 7.54
CA SER A 611 8.32 -1.81 6.66
C SER A 611 9.71 -1.28 6.37
N SER A 612 9.91 -0.66 5.21
CA SER A 612 11.15 0.03 4.86
C SER A 612 10.95 1.53 4.68
N LEU A 613 11.95 2.30 5.09
CA LEU A 613 12.10 3.71 4.75
C LEU A 613 13.38 3.88 3.91
N TYR A 614 13.22 4.02 2.62
CA TYR A 614 14.32 4.28 1.70
C TYR A 614 14.66 5.77 1.71
N LEU A 615 15.70 6.13 2.46
CA LEU A 615 16.21 7.50 2.54
C LEU A 615 16.85 7.88 1.21
N ASN A 616 16.42 8.99 0.65
CA ASN A 616 16.96 9.57 -0.57
C ASN A 616 18.31 10.25 -0.27
N PRO A 617 19.41 9.91 -0.94
CA PRO A 617 20.71 10.53 -0.69
C PRO A 617 20.87 11.90 -1.38
N GLY A 618 19.80 12.50 -1.91
CA GLY A 618 19.85 13.65 -2.79
C GLY A 618 20.41 13.31 -4.17
N GLN A 619 19.54 13.10 -5.13
CA GLN A 619 19.93 12.59 -6.47
C GLN A 619 20.83 13.56 -7.23
N ASN A 620 20.61 14.86 -7.04
CA ASN A 620 21.32 15.93 -7.74
C ASN A 620 21.34 17.23 -6.90
N ASN A 621 21.54 18.39 -7.52
CA ASN A 621 21.48 19.70 -6.88
C ASN A 621 20.25 20.52 -7.30
N ASN A 622 19.19 19.85 -7.72
CA ASN A 622 17.93 20.50 -8.07
C ASN A 622 17.30 21.19 -6.85
N ARG A 623 16.41 22.08 -7.13
CA ARG A 623 15.72 22.91 -6.14
C ARG A 623 14.28 22.49 -6.03
N TRP A 624 13.69 22.82 -4.90
CA TRP A 624 12.34 22.44 -4.55
C TRP A 624 11.58 23.57 -3.84
N ILE A 625 10.29 23.39 -3.67
CA ILE A 625 9.44 24.10 -2.73
C ILE A 625 8.43 23.13 -2.10
N ASN A 626 8.01 23.44 -0.88
CA ASN A 626 6.88 22.80 -0.24
C ASN A 626 5.72 23.78 -0.11
N LEU A 627 4.51 23.34 -0.45
CA LEU A 627 3.29 24.13 -0.35
C LEU A 627 2.29 23.47 0.59
N SER A 628 2.04 24.08 1.74
CA SER A 628 0.94 23.74 2.65
C SER A 628 -0.23 24.66 2.36
N LEU A 629 -1.34 24.12 1.85
CA LEU A 629 -2.52 24.88 1.45
C LEU A 629 -3.63 24.73 2.49
N GLU A 630 -4.32 25.83 2.78
CA GLU A 630 -5.46 25.87 3.70
C GLU A 630 -6.68 26.51 2.99
N GLY A 631 -7.73 25.73 2.72
CA GLY A 631 -8.99 26.24 2.22
C GLY A 631 -9.76 27.05 3.26
N VAL A 632 -10.57 28.00 2.79
CA VAL A 632 -11.47 28.85 3.62
C VAL A 632 -12.91 28.75 3.12
N ILE A 633 -13.10 28.87 1.81
CA ILE A 633 -14.35 28.65 1.10
C ILE A 633 -14.34 27.22 0.51
N SER A 634 -13.20 26.82 -0.02
CA SER A 634 -12.92 25.44 -0.41
C SER A 634 -12.72 24.56 0.84
N ASN A 635 -12.75 23.24 0.67
CA ASN A 635 -12.47 22.33 1.77
C ASN A 635 -11.13 22.66 2.44
N LYS A 636 -11.07 22.51 3.74
CA LYS A 636 -9.93 22.95 4.56
C LYS A 636 -8.62 22.23 4.19
N ALA A 637 -8.72 20.95 3.82
CA ALA A 637 -7.61 20.15 3.34
C ALA A 637 -7.06 20.57 1.97
N ALA A 638 -7.76 21.50 1.28
CA ALA A 638 -7.46 21.99 -0.06
C ALA A 638 -7.44 20.89 -1.16
N ILE A 639 -8.01 19.70 -0.91
CA ILE A 639 -8.10 18.63 -1.90
C ILE A 639 -8.85 19.14 -3.15
N GLY A 640 -8.28 18.86 -4.34
CA GLY A 640 -8.75 19.35 -5.62
C GLY A 640 -8.15 20.69 -6.05
N THR A 641 -7.35 21.35 -5.20
CA THR A 641 -6.67 22.59 -5.55
C THR A 641 -5.59 22.34 -6.61
N ARG A 642 -5.61 23.14 -7.68
CA ARG A 642 -4.62 23.07 -8.76
C ARG A 642 -3.53 24.10 -8.51
N ILE A 643 -2.28 23.67 -8.70
CA ILE A 643 -1.07 24.44 -8.51
C ILE A 643 -0.32 24.49 -9.83
N LYS A 644 0.14 25.71 -10.19
CA LYS A 644 1.07 25.92 -11.30
C LYS A 644 2.25 26.74 -10.81
N VAL A 645 3.45 26.21 -10.96
CA VAL A 645 4.71 26.89 -10.62
C VAL A 645 5.42 27.25 -11.91
N ASN A 646 5.68 28.53 -12.14
CA ASN A 646 6.39 29.02 -13.32
C ASN A 646 7.78 29.52 -12.92
N PHE A 647 8.80 29.15 -13.68
CA PHE A 647 10.21 29.53 -13.42
C PHE A 647 11.04 29.49 -14.71
N LEU A 648 12.22 30.08 -14.64
CA LEU A 648 13.24 29.98 -15.68
C LEU A 648 14.29 28.94 -15.27
N GLU A 649 14.49 27.96 -16.10
CA GLU A 649 15.55 26.96 -15.96
C GLU A 649 16.51 27.07 -17.15
N ASN A 650 17.77 27.43 -16.90
CA ASN A 650 18.78 27.62 -17.96
C ASN A 650 18.32 28.58 -19.08
N GLY A 651 17.52 29.60 -18.72
CA GLY A 651 16.95 30.57 -19.66
C GLY A 651 15.71 30.09 -20.43
N ILE A 652 15.22 28.89 -20.17
CA ILE A 652 14.00 28.35 -20.76
C ILE A 652 12.86 28.46 -19.74
N SER A 653 11.71 29.01 -20.16
CA SER A 653 10.51 29.06 -19.32
C SER A 653 9.92 27.67 -19.19
N ARG A 654 9.71 27.23 -17.94
CA ARG A 654 9.06 25.97 -17.58
C ARG A 654 7.88 26.20 -16.64
N SER A 655 6.97 25.26 -16.65
CA SER A 655 5.88 25.17 -15.67
C SER A 655 5.82 23.77 -15.11
N VAL A 656 5.53 23.65 -13.83
CA VAL A 656 5.21 22.39 -13.14
C VAL A 656 3.79 22.49 -12.62
N TYR A 657 3.01 21.43 -12.81
CA TYR A 657 1.62 21.36 -12.38
C TYR A 657 1.42 20.28 -11.32
N ARG A 658 0.61 20.58 -10.31
CA ARG A 658 0.18 19.64 -9.27
C ARG A 658 -1.29 19.83 -8.97
N VAL A 659 -1.89 18.77 -8.47
CA VAL A 659 -3.26 18.81 -7.90
C VAL A 659 -3.17 18.23 -6.49
N VAL A 660 -3.70 18.94 -5.51
CA VAL A 660 -3.69 18.44 -4.13
C VAL A 660 -4.60 17.23 -4.03
N ASN A 661 -4.02 16.09 -3.73
CA ASN A 661 -4.71 14.84 -3.40
C ASN A 661 -3.82 14.05 -2.43
N SER A 662 -4.32 12.97 -1.89
CA SER A 662 -3.53 12.09 -1.04
C SER A 662 -2.70 11.07 -1.82
N GLY A 663 -2.87 10.99 -3.15
CA GLY A 663 -2.12 10.08 -4.03
C GLY A 663 -2.46 8.61 -3.86
N GLY A 664 -1.90 7.78 -4.74
CA GLY A 664 -1.68 6.36 -4.63
C GLY A 664 -2.83 5.39 -4.39
N SER A 665 -2.45 4.12 -4.21
CA SER A 665 -3.32 3.04 -3.77
C SER A 665 -2.71 2.35 -2.55
N PHE A 666 -3.51 2.02 -1.55
CA PHE A 666 -3.17 1.56 -0.21
C PHE A 666 -2.40 2.58 0.63
N GLY A 667 -1.63 3.48 0.01
CA GLY A 667 -0.83 4.50 0.64
C GLY A 667 -1.15 5.89 0.14
N SER A 668 -0.89 6.86 0.98
CA SER A 668 -1.10 8.26 0.69
C SER A 668 0.11 9.07 1.11
N GLY A 669 0.59 9.94 0.21
CA GLY A 669 1.56 10.98 0.54
C GLY A 669 0.91 12.13 1.31
N PRO A 670 1.71 13.10 1.80
CA PRO A 670 1.21 14.28 2.51
C PRO A 670 0.31 15.15 1.65
N LEU A 671 -0.65 15.83 2.28
CA LEU A 671 -1.41 16.90 1.61
C LEU A 671 -0.52 18.12 1.32
N ARG A 672 0.56 18.30 2.08
CA ARG A 672 1.64 19.24 1.74
C ARG A 672 2.30 18.78 0.44
N GLN A 673 2.29 19.65 -0.58
CA GLN A 673 2.83 19.33 -1.90
C GLN A 673 4.31 19.65 -1.97
N HIS A 674 5.15 18.66 -2.21
CA HIS A 674 6.54 18.81 -2.59
C HIS A 674 6.63 19.00 -4.11
N ILE A 675 7.40 20.00 -4.57
CA ILE A 675 7.48 20.36 -5.99
C ILE A 675 8.91 20.65 -6.36
N GLY A 676 9.53 19.77 -7.13
CA GLY A 676 10.82 20.00 -7.76
C GLY A 676 10.74 21.06 -8.85
N ILE A 677 11.78 21.85 -8.97
CA ILE A 677 11.88 22.96 -9.95
C ILE A 677 13.19 22.92 -10.74
N GLY A 678 13.86 21.77 -10.75
CA GLY A 678 15.12 21.59 -11.45
C GLY A 678 16.22 22.52 -10.95
N SER A 679 17.06 23.00 -11.84
CA SER A 679 18.18 23.88 -11.52
C SER A 679 17.79 25.38 -11.40
N ALA A 680 16.49 25.71 -11.39
CA ALA A 680 16.03 27.09 -11.27
C ALA A 680 16.50 27.75 -9.98
N THR A 681 16.88 29.02 -10.03
CA THR A 681 17.39 29.78 -8.89
C THR A 681 16.36 30.73 -8.27
N SER A 682 15.21 30.87 -8.90
CA SER A 682 14.08 31.68 -8.43
C SER A 682 12.79 31.17 -9.09
N ILE A 683 11.67 31.48 -8.48
CA ILE A 683 10.33 31.21 -8.99
C ILE A 683 9.69 32.50 -9.47
N ASP A 684 9.28 32.53 -10.74
CA ASP A 684 8.61 33.69 -11.32
C ASP A 684 7.23 33.89 -10.72
N SER A 685 6.46 32.78 -10.62
CA SER A 685 5.13 32.79 -9.96
C SER A 685 4.67 31.42 -9.53
N ILE A 686 3.87 31.39 -8.46
CA ILE A 686 3.00 30.28 -8.07
C ILE A 686 1.56 30.74 -8.26
N GLU A 687 0.81 29.99 -9.04
CA GLU A 687 -0.63 30.17 -9.25
C GLU A 687 -1.41 29.04 -8.59
N ILE A 688 -2.36 29.37 -7.72
CA ILE A 688 -3.22 28.46 -7.00
C ILE A 688 -4.67 28.66 -7.49
N ILE A 689 -5.29 27.63 -8.02
CA ILE A 689 -6.70 27.65 -8.43
C ILE A 689 -7.50 26.81 -7.44
N TRP A 690 -8.34 27.49 -6.65
CA TRP A 690 -9.12 26.87 -5.59
C TRP A 690 -10.38 26.21 -6.15
N PRO A 691 -10.67 24.93 -5.79
CA PRO A 691 -11.69 24.12 -6.46
C PRO A 691 -13.10 24.70 -6.32
N MET A 692 -13.48 25.15 -5.11
CA MET A 692 -14.83 25.65 -4.86
C MET A 692 -15.09 27.01 -5.52
N THR A 693 -14.10 27.89 -5.59
CA THR A 693 -14.28 29.25 -6.12
C THR A 693 -13.88 29.39 -7.59
N GLY A 694 -13.01 28.52 -8.10
CA GLY A 694 -12.36 28.63 -9.40
C GLY A 694 -11.46 29.89 -9.51
N LYS A 695 -11.23 30.60 -8.40
CA LYS A 695 -10.39 31.82 -8.40
C LYS A 695 -8.93 31.47 -8.35
N SER A 696 -8.17 32.16 -9.18
CA SER A 696 -6.72 32.12 -9.15
C SER A 696 -6.17 33.09 -8.10
N GLN A 697 -5.18 32.63 -7.34
CA GLN A 697 -4.40 33.38 -6.37
C GLN A 697 -2.93 33.26 -6.78
N VAL A 698 -2.26 34.40 -7.02
CA VAL A 698 -0.92 34.41 -7.61
C VAL A 698 0.09 35.11 -6.70
N PHE A 699 1.22 34.42 -6.47
CA PHE A 699 2.38 34.97 -5.78
C PHE A 699 3.57 35.04 -6.75
N LYS A 700 4.42 36.06 -6.66
CA LYS A 700 5.48 36.30 -7.62
C LYS A 700 6.85 36.51 -6.94
N ASN A 701 7.92 36.21 -7.69
CA ASN A 701 9.30 36.45 -7.30
C ASN A 701 9.66 35.77 -5.98
N LEU A 702 9.50 34.46 -5.94
CA LEU A 702 9.67 33.67 -4.72
C LEU A 702 11.02 32.95 -4.69
N GLN A 703 11.47 32.66 -3.47
CA GLN A 703 12.70 31.91 -3.22
C GLN A 703 12.48 30.41 -3.41
N VAL A 704 13.54 29.73 -3.81
CA VAL A 704 13.62 28.27 -3.89
C VAL A 704 14.01 27.67 -2.54
N ASN A 705 13.90 26.35 -2.37
CA ASN A 705 14.22 25.60 -1.16
C ASN A 705 13.50 26.16 0.08
N THR A 706 12.21 26.39 -0.06
CA THR A 706 11.40 27.11 0.93
C THR A 706 10.05 26.41 1.15
N ASN A 707 9.65 26.33 2.42
CA ASN A 707 8.31 25.88 2.79
C ASN A 707 7.38 27.09 2.86
N PHE A 708 6.30 27.05 2.09
CA PHE A 708 5.27 28.09 2.04
C PHE A 708 3.96 27.59 2.65
N LYS A 709 3.30 28.44 3.42
CA LYS A 709 1.91 28.24 3.84
C LYS A 709 1.03 29.29 3.16
N ILE A 710 0.01 28.82 2.45
CA ILE A 710 -0.90 29.66 1.65
C ILE A 710 -2.33 29.38 2.11
N LYS A 711 -3.02 30.47 2.49
CA LYS A 711 -4.43 30.42 2.86
C LYS A 711 -5.30 30.99 1.74
N GLU A 712 -6.42 30.34 1.44
CA GLU A 712 -7.34 30.79 0.42
C GLU A 712 -7.80 32.24 0.67
N GLY A 713 -7.66 33.07 -0.38
CA GLY A 713 -8.04 34.49 -0.36
C GLY A 713 -7.05 35.43 0.34
N SER A 714 -6.03 34.93 1.06
CA SER A 714 -5.00 35.79 1.67
C SER A 714 -4.00 36.25 0.62
N GLN A 715 -3.59 37.52 0.69
CA GLN A 715 -2.48 38.04 -0.10
C GLN A 715 -1.11 37.82 0.61
N GLU A 716 -1.14 37.36 1.84
CA GLU A 716 0.07 37.06 2.61
C GLU A 716 0.51 35.63 2.34
N LEU A 717 1.80 35.48 2.02
CA LEU A 717 2.52 34.24 1.90
C LEU A 717 3.37 34.06 3.17
N THR A 718 3.12 33.04 3.93
CA THR A 718 3.91 32.75 5.13
C THR A 718 4.97 31.70 4.79
N THR A 719 6.22 31.94 5.23
CA THR A 719 7.29 30.95 5.17
C THR A 719 7.57 30.38 6.54
N TYR A 720 8.00 29.11 6.59
CA TYR A 720 8.45 28.47 7.81
C TYR A 720 9.65 27.57 7.55
N SER A 721 10.42 27.27 8.59
CA SER A 721 11.59 26.41 8.50
C SER A 721 11.42 25.25 9.46
N LEU A 722 11.76 24.06 8.99
CA LEU A 722 11.88 22.86 9.81
C LEU A 722 13.35 22.53 9.96
N ALA A 723 13.71 21.92 11.08
CA ALA A 723 15.07 21.43 11.25
C ALA A 723 15.26 20.18 10.40
N VAL A 724 16.37 20.13 9.68
CA VAL A 724 16.80 18.90 8.99
C VAL A 724 17.17 17.87 10.05
N SER A 725 16.65 16.66 9.91
CA SER A 725 16.89 15.54 10.81
C SER A 725 17.91 14.59 10.18
N ASP A 726 18.85 14.08 10.99
CA ASP A 726 19.81 13.08 10.52
C ASP A 726 19.28 11.67 10.77
N PHE A 727 18.81 11.01 9.71
CA PHE A 727 18.37 9.63 9.72
C PHE A 727 19.50 8.63 9.49
N THR A 728 20.72 9.09 9.21
CA THR A 728 21.86 8.21 8.92
C THR A 728 22.56 7.69 10.17
N THR A 729 22.44 8.40 11.30
CA THR A 729 23.03 8.00 12.57
C THR A 729 22.12 7.06 13.33
N THR A 730 22.47 5.77 13.36
CA THR A 730 21.80 4.77 14.22
C THR A 730 22.01 5.11 15.70
N LYS A 731 20.96 5.49 16.41
CA LYS A 731 20.99 5.61 17.88
C LYS A 731 20.87 4.21 18.46
N SER A 732 21.96 3.66 19.01
CA SER A 732 21.94 2.41 19.76
C SER A 732 20.98 2.56 20.96
N GLY A 733 19.86 1.84 20.96
CA GLY A 733 18.92 1.82 22.08
C GLY A 733 17.45 2.01 21.74
N LEU A 734 17.08 2.13 20.46
CA LEU A 734 15.67 2.08 20.08
C LEU A 734 15.17 0.63 20.22
N ILE A 735 14.16 0.47 21.03
CA ILE A 735 13.50 -0.83 21.28
C ILE A 735 12.70 -1.14 20.01
N SER A 736 13.06 -2.21 19.29
CA SER A 736 12.16 -2.77 18.28
C SER A 736 10.82 -3.08 18.94
N CYS A 737 9.72 -2.71 18.32
CA CYS A 737 8.40 -3.17 18.76
C CYS A 737 8.42 -4.70 18.78
N SER A 738 8.46 -5.27 19.98
CA SER A 738 8.39 -6.73 20.13
C SER A 738 6.97 -7.18 19.77
N PRO A 739 6.79 -8.26 19.04
CA PRO A 739 5.47 -8.80 18.78
C PRO A 739 4.80 -9.12 20.11
N VAL A 740 3.61 -8.58 20.31
CA VAL A 740 2.73 -8.99 21.41
C VAL A 740 2.31 -10.43 21.11
N HIS A 741 2.68 -11.35 22.00
CA HIS A 741 2.32 -12.79 21.94
C HIS A 741 0.83 -13.00 22.15
#